data_a64cfe58fb326837db070ccc7bd3ecaa
#
_entry.id   a64cfe58fb326837db070ccc7bd3ecaa
#
_cell.length_a   1.000
_cell.length_b   1.000
_cell.length_c   1.000
_cell.angle_alpha   90.00
_cell.angle_beta   90.00
_cell.angle_gamma   90.00
#
_symmetry.space_group_name_H-M   'P 1'
#
loop_
_entity.id
_entity.type
_entity.pdbx_description
1 polymer ?
#
loop_
_entity_poly.entity_id
_entity_poly.type
_entity_poly.pdbx_seq_one_letter_code
_entity_poly.pdbx_strand_id
1 'polypeptide(L)'
;MNLLSCRARRRPAFSFIFAACLVLCAAWHARAANVPPGFNDTLVAGNLTNATAMAIAPDGRIFVCLQDGALRVVKNGALLPTPFLTVTVDASGERGLLGIAFDPNFDTNRFVYIYYTATTPTIHNRVSRFTANGDVAVAGSETTILDLDNLGATNHNGGAMHFGLDGKLYVAVGENATPSNAQTLANLHGKMLRLNADGSIPADNPFFNAAAGKNRAIWAIGLRNPYTFNFQPGTGRMFINDVGQNAVEEINDGISGSNYGWPACEGVCSNPNFRNPLYQYGHGFSATTGCAITGGAFYNPATQQFPASYTGRYFFADFCSNWIRTFDPVSGAVNDFASAASLPVDLQVSADGSLYYLQRGSTGQLRRVQYPAGQTPPSIGTHPQSQTIAAGQPVTFTAAATGSTPLQYQWQRDNVNIPGANGESYTIPAVGGSDNGAQFRVVVANAFGSATSNGATLTVTSPNTAPTAQIDAPPAGTFYNAGDTINYSGTGADTQDGTLPAGAFTWQVDFHHDAHTHPFVPATTGATSGSFTIPATGETAANVFYRIHLTVTDSGGLTHTVFRDVTPRTSVVTLQTSPANLQVTLDGQPRADGYQEPNVVRMQRTLGVVSPQTLNGVTYNFVSWSDNGAATHNINVPAADTTYTA
;
A
#
# COMPACT_ATOMS: atom_id res chain seq x y z
N MET A 1 24.48 -78.48 23.18
CA MET A 1 25.64 -79.36 23.29
C MET A 1 26.80 -78.64 22.67
N ASN A 2 27.79 -78.36 23.52
CA ASN A 2 29.21 -78.04 23.27
C ASN A 2 29.52 -76.83 22.37
N LEU A 3 30.04 -75.75 22.87
CA LEU A 3 31.27 -75.41 23.65
C LEU A 3 32.49 -75.12 22.74
N LEU A 4 33.10 -73.93 23.04
CA LEU A 4 34.50 -73.54 22.98
C LEU A 4 35.01 -73.06 21.58
N SER A 5 35.88 -72.08 21.45
CA SER A 5 36.60 -71.16 22.37
C SER A 5 37.37 -70.15 21.57
N CYS A 6 37.49 -68.97 22.11
CA CYS A 6 38.63 -68.03 22.19
C CYS A 6 39.81 -68.23 21.20
N ARG A 7 40.18 -67.15 20.49
CA ARG A 7 41.49 -66.47 20.66
C ARG A 7 41.61 -65.18 19.88
N ALA A 8 42.09 -64.18 20.58
CA ALA A 8 42.49 -62.87 20.07
C ALA A 8 43.73 -62.95 19.17
N ARG A 9 43.78 -62.05 18.16
CA ARG A 9 45.02 -61.46 17.68
C ARG A 9 44.82 -60.18 16.88
N ARG A 10 45.38 -59.12 17.42
CA ARG A 10 46.12 -58.00 16.81
C ARG A 10 45.47 -57.20 15.66
N ARG A 11 45.31 -55.93 15.93
CA ARG A 11 45.08 -54.79 15.02
C ARG A 11 46.19 -54.68 13.97
N PRO A 12 45.86 -54.18 12.78
CA PRO A 12 46.57 -53.01 12.28
C PRO A 12 45.62 -51.84 11.97
N ALA A 13 46.20 -50.68 12.10
CA ALA A 13 45.60 -49.39 11.85
C ALA A 13 45.16 -49.29 10.36
N PHE A 14 43.89 -48.95 10.12
CA PHE A 14 43.47 -48.45 8.80
C PHE A 14 42.97 -47.03 8.97
N SER A 15 43.58 -46.18 8.18
CA SER A 15 43.26 -44.76 8.00
C SER A 15 41.78 -44.57 7.65
N PHE A 16 41.08 -43.75 8.42
CA PHE A 16 39.77 -43.24 8.04
C PHE A 16 39.96 -42.24 6.90
N ILE A 17 39.67 -42.62 5.69
CA ILE A 17 39.38 -41.72 4.59
C ILE A 17 37.95 -41.24 4.82
N PHE A 18 37.79 -40.01 5.26
CA PHE A 18 36.53 -39.26 5.25
C PHE A 18 36.13 -39.05 3.78
N ALA A 19 35.30 -39.92 3.23
CA ALA A 19 34.55 -39.63 2.01
C ALA A 19 33.51 -38.58 2.39
N ALA A 20 33.80 -37.30 2.12
CA ALA A 20 32.83 -36.23 2.13
C ALA A 20 31.83 -36.50 1.00
N CYS A 21 30.68 -37.09 1.32
CA CYS A 21 29.50 -37.02 0.47
C CYS A 21 29.05 -35.56 0.41
N LEU A 22 29.52 -34.86 -0.61
CA LEU A 22 28.87 -33.63 -1.07
C LEU A 22 27.46 -34.02 -1.54
N VAL A 23 26.48 -33.91 -0.64
CA VAL A 23 25.08 -33.82 -1.03
C VAL A 23 24.96 -32.50 -1.78
N LEU A 24 25.05 -32.54 -3.08
CA LEU A 24 24.57 -31.48 -3.97
C LEU A 24 23.05 -31.39 -3.75
N CYS A 25 22.63 -30.59 -2.77
CA CYS A 25 21.32 -29.98 -2.81
C CYS A 25 21.31 -29.15 -4.10
N ALA A 26 20.83 -29.74 -5.19
CA ALA A 26 20.37 -28.96 -6.33
C ALA A 26 19.21 -28.12 -5.83
N ALA A 27 19.53 -26.93 -5.30
CA ALA A 27 18.54 -25.88 -5.13
C ALA A 27 17.94 -25.69 -6.53
N TRP A 28 16.67 -25.98 -6.65
CA TRP A 28 15.89 -25.64 -7.83
C TRP A 28 15.85 -24.11 -7.91
N HIS A 29 16.88 -23.54 -8.52
CA HIS A 29 16.88 -22.14 -8.88
C HIS A 29 15.85 -22.01 -10.00
N ALA A 30 14.84 -21.17 -9.79
CA ALA A 30 13.95 -20.78 -10.87
C ALA A 30 14.84 -20.27 -12.03
N ARG A 31 14.78 -20.98 -13.15
CA ARG A 31 15.64 -20.69 -14.31
C ARG A 31 15.09 -19.49 -15.07
N ALA A 32 15.97 -18.79 -15.76
CA ALA A 32 15.59 -17.85 -16.79
C ALA A 32 14.71 -18.56 -17.83
N ALA A 33 13.69 -17.86 -18.36
CA ALA A 33 12.93 -18.37 -19.48
C ALA A 33 13.82 -18.46 -20.72
N ASN A 34 13.53 -19.43 -21.57
CA ASN A 34 14.15 -19.50 -22.89
C ASN A 34 13.44 -18.49 -23.81
N VAL A 35 14.08 -17.37 -24.10
CA VAL A 35 13.56 -16.30 -24.96
C VAL A 35 14.16 -16.37 -26.37
N PRO A 36 13.55 -15.71 -27.38
CA PRO A 36 14.09 -15.71 -28.75
C PRO A 36 15.49 -15.11 -28.83
N PRO A 37 16.27 -15.46 -29.87
CA PRO A 37 17.56 -14.84 -30.10
C PRO A 37 17.51 -13.32 -30.10
N GLY A 38 18.47 -12.69 -29.44
CA GLY A 38 18.52 -11.24 -29.27
C GLY A 38 17.82 -10.71 -28.02
N PHE A 39 17.03 -11.53 -27.36
CA PHE A 39 16.44 -11.18 -26.08
C PHE A 39 17.26 -11.69 -24.89
N ASN A 40 17.23 -10.97 -23.78
CA ASN A 40 17.83 -11.38 -22.52
C ASN A 40 16.75 -11.44 -21.44
N ASP A 41 16.71 -12.54 -20.69
CA ASP A 41 15.90 -12.68 -19.47
C ASP A 41 16.79 -12.53 -18.24
N THR A 42 16.48 -11.57 -17.38
CA THR A 42 17.25 -11.25 -16.18
C THR A 42 16.39 -11.27 -14.92
N LEU A 43 16.97 -11.74 -13.81
CA LEU A 43 16.35 -11.65 -12.49
C LEU A 43 16.39 -10.20 -12.01
N VAL A 44 15.25 -9.67 -11.61
CA VAL A 44 15.12 -8.32 -11.00
C VAL A 44 15.04 -8.42 -9.49
N ALA A 45 14.16 -9.30 -8.98
CA ALA A 45 13.99 -9.54 -7.55
C ALA A 45 13.54 -10.98 -7.29
N GLY A 46 14.05 -11.59 -6.24
CA GLY A 46 13.60 -12.88 -5.70
C GLY A 46 12.88 -12.72 -4.36
N ASN A 47 12.61 -13.87 -3.71
CA ASN A 47 11.93 -13.93 -2.41
C ASN A 47 10.51 -13.31 -2.42
N LEU A 48 9.80 -13.47 -3.55
CA LEU A 48 8.42 -13.04 -3.76
C LEU A 48 7.49 -14.25 -3.63
N THR A 49 7.53 -14.90 -2.48
CA THR A 49 6.80 -16.15 -2.21
C THR A 49 5.30 -16.00 -2.49
N ASN A 50 4.77 -16.91 -3.31
CA ASN A 50 3.36 -16.92 -3.70
C ASN A 50 2.85 -15.59 -4.26
N ALA A 51 3.66 -14.92 -5.07
CA ALA A 51 3.25 -13.71 -5.78
C ALA A 51 1.99 -13.96 -6.63
N THR A 52 1.11 -12.96 -6.72
CA THR A 52 -0.20 -13.06 -7.38
C THR A 52 -0.40 -12.05 -8.50
N ALA A 53 0.05 -10.82 -8.32
CA ALA A 53 -0.09 -9.74 -9.28
C ALA A 53 1.02 -8.71 -9.11
N MET A 54 1.23 -7.90 -10.14
CA MET A 54 2.15 -6.75 -10.08
C MET A 54 1.59 -5.55 -10.83
N ALA A 55 2.07 -4.37 -10.46
CA ALA A 55 1.85 -3.14 -11.22
C ALA A 55 3.11 -2.28 -11.22
N ILE A 56 3.36 -1.62 -12.34
CA ILE A 56 4.45 -0.65 -12.48
C ILE A 56 3.87 0.74 -12.20
N ALA A 57 4.38 1.39 -11.16
CA ALA A 57 3.98 2.75 -10.82
C ALA A 57 4.51 3.76 -11.86
N PRO A 58 3.87 4.94 -12.03
CA PRO A 58 4.36 5.99 -12.93
C PRO A 58 5.81 6.41 -12.69
N ASP A 59 6.29 6.31 -11.44
CA ASP A 59 7.67 6.60 -11.04
C ASP A 59 8.67 5.44 -11.26
N GLY A 60 8.24 4.34 -11.89
CA GLY A 60 9.05 3.20 -12.26
C GLY A 60 9.26 2.14 -11.17
N ARG A 61 8.71 2.34 -9.95
CA ARG A 61 8.68 1.28 -8.93
C ARG A 61 7.73 0.16 -9.36
N ILE A 62 8.09 -1.07 -9.02
CA ILE A 62 7.24 -2.23 -9.28
C ILE A 62 6.67 -2.72 -7.95
N PHE A 63 5.37 -2.78 -7.87
CA PHE A 63 4.66 -3.27 -6.71
C PHE A 63 4.20 -4.69 -6.97
N VAL A 64 4.42 -5.58 -6.01
CA VAL A 64 4.11 -7.01 -6.12
C VAL A 64 3.23 -7.44 -4.96
N CYS A 65 2.06 -7.96 -5.29
CA CYS A 65 1.13 -8.57 -4.35
C CYS A 65 1.63 -9.97 -3.97
N LEU A 66 1.71 -10.26 -2.68
CA LEU A 66 1.90 -11.61 -2.17
C LEU A 66 0.58 -12.12 -1.57
N GLN A 67 0.30 -13.39 -1.79
CA GLN A 67 -0.98 -14.01 -1.39
C GLN A 67 -1.30 -13.84 0.10
N ASP A 68 -0.27 -13.75 0.96
CA ASP A 68 -0.40 -13.59 2.41
C ASP A 68 -0.83 -12.19 2.88
N GLY A 69 -1.05 -11.27 1.93
CA GLY A 69 -1.50 -9.91 2.19
C GLY A 69 -0.41 -8.84 2.16
N ALA A 70 0.84 -9.22 1.95
CA ALA A 70 1.93 -8.25 1.84
C ALA A 70 2.01 -7.66 0.42
N LEU A 71 2.01 -6.33 0.31
CA LEU A 71 2.32 -5.60 -0.92
C LEU A 71 3.79 -5.15 -0.87
N ARG A 72 4.61 -5.74 -1.72
CA ARG A 72 6.06 -5.52 -1.78
C ARG A 72 6.43 -4.49 -2.84
N VAL A 73 7.55 -3.82 -2.65
CA VAL A 73 8.08 -2.82 -3.60
C VAL A 73 9.45 -3.23 -4.08
N VAL A 74 9.63 -3.23 -5.40
CA VAL A 74 10.92 -3.33 -6.06
C VAL A 74 11.26 -1.95 -6.62
N LYS A 75 12.39 -1.40 -6.20
CA LYS A 75 12.86 -0.07 -6.56
C LYS A 75 14.32 -0.15 -7.00
N ASN A 76 14.65 0.44 -8.14
CA ASN A 76 16.00 0.41 -8.72
C ASN A 76 16.58 -1.02 -8.83
N GLY A 77 15.76 -1.99 -9.20
CA GLY A 77 16.15 -3.38 -9.36
C GLY A 77 16.35 -4.15 -8.04
N ALA A 78 15.96 -3.60 -6.89
CA ALA A 78 16.09 -4.24 -5.59
C ALA A 78 14.74 -4.32 -4.85
N LEU A 79 14.46 -5.47 -4.24
CA LEU A 79 13.32 -5.64 -3.34
C LEU A 79 13.56 -4.87 -2.04
N LEU A 80 12.68 -3.95 -1.71
CA LEU A 80 12.78 -3.22 -0.44
C LEU A 80 12.50 -4.14 0.76
N PRO A 81 13.20 -3.95 1.89
CA PRO A 81 13.03 -4.80 3.07
C PRO A 81 11.63 -4.65 3.69
N THR A 82 11.09 -3.44 3.72
CA THR A 82 9.79 -3.14 4.29
C THR A 82 8.69 -3.25 3.23
N PRO A 83 7.58 -3.97 3.48
CA PRO A 83 6.41 -3.93 2.61
C PRO A 83 5.84 -2.51 2.49
N PHE A 84 5.21 -2.21 1.35
CA PHE A 84 4.42 -0.98 1.21
C PHE A 84 3.26 -0.95 2.21
N LEU A 85 2.56 -2.09 2.33
CA LEU A 85 1.55 -2.36 3.36
C LEU A 85 1.43 -3.87 3.58
N THR A 86 0.75 -4.24 4.64
CA THR A 86 0.28 -5.61 4.85
C THR A 86 -1.18 -5.54 5.31
N VAL A 87 -2.07 -6.26 4.63
CA VAL A 87 -3.48 -6.39 5.01
C VAL A 87 -3.75 -7.80 5.54
N THR A 88 -4.67 -7.90 6.49
CA THR A 88 -5.14 -9.20 6.97
C THR A 88 -6.05 -9.82 5.93
N VAL A 89 -5.69 -10.99 5.44
CA VAL A 89 -6.41 -11.71 4.40
C VAL A 89 -6.74 -13.15 4.80
N ASP A 90 -7.76 -13.72 4.18
CA ASP A 90 -7.86 -15.17 4.04
C ASP A 90 -7.06 -15.58 2.80
N ALA A 91 -5.99 -16.33 2.99
CA ALA A 91 -5.11 -16.80 1.92
C ALA A 91 -5.36 -18.28 1.54
N SER A 92 -6.54 -18.81 1.85
CA SER A 92 -6.91 -20.20 1.54
C SER A 92 -7.17 -20.39 0.04
N GLY A 93 -6.55 -21.39 -0.57
CA GLY A 93 -6.69 -21.70 -2.01
C GLY A 93 -6.17 -20.58 -2.89
N GLU A 94 -7.05 -19.96 -3.69
CA GLU A 94 -6.71 -18.81 -4.55
C GLU A 94 -6.98 -17.46 -3.89
N ARG A 95 -7.50 -17.43 -2.66
CA ARG A 95 -7.78 -16.21 -1.90
C ARG A 95 -6.48 -15.53 -1.46
N GLY A 96 -6.57 -14.26 -1.07
CA GLY A 96 -5.43 -13.50 -0.58
C GLY A 96 -5.41 -12.06 -1.07
N LEU A 97 -4.22 -11.45 -1.19
CA LEU A 97 -4.01 -10.19 -1.90
C LEU A 97 -3.78 -10.52 -3.38
N LEU A 98 -4.71 -10.11 -4.26
CA LEU A 98 -4.84 -10.66 -5.61
C LEU A 98 -4.68 -9.62 -6.72
N GLY A 99 -4.74 -8.34 -6.42
CA GLY A 99 -4.64 -7.31 -7.45
C GLY A 99 -4.23 -5.95 -6.93
N ILE A 100 -3.69 -5.16 -7.84
CA ILE A 100 -3.24 -3.79 -7.59
C ILE A 100 -3.46 -2.92 -8.84
N ALA A 101 -3.83 -1.66 -8.62
CA ALA A 101 -3.85 -0.63 -9.65
C ALA A 101 -3.42 0.72 -9.06
N PHE A 102 -2.81 1.56 -9.87
CA PHE A 102 -2.52 2.96 -9.54
C PHE A 102 -3.58 3.87 -10.13
N ASP A 103 -3.95 4.90 -9.37
CA ASP A 103 -4.80 5.98 -9.89
C ASP A 103 -4.13 6.65 -11.10
N PRO A 104 -4.87 7.01 -12.17
CA PRO A 104 -4.29 7.75 -13.30
C PRO A 104 -3.60 9.07 -12.90
N ASN A 105 -4.00 9.66 -11.78
CA ASN A 105 -3.40 10.86 -11.20
C ASN A 105 -2.47 10.54 -10.02
N PHE A 106 -1.86 9.35 -9.99
CA PHE A 106 -1.01 8.90 -8.88
C PHE A 106 0.07 9.91 -8.50
N ASP A 107 0.64 10.62 -9.47
CA ASP A 107 1.68 11.64 -9.23
C ASP A 107 1.20 12.80 -8.34
N THR A 108 -0.10 13.03 -8.26
CA THR A 108 -0.69 14.09 -7.43
C THR A 108 -1.41 13.56 -6.20
N ASN A 109 -2.26 12.54 -6.37
CA ASN A 109 -3.12 12.03 -5.29
C ASN A 109 -2.52 10.86 -4.50
N ARG A 110 -1.49 10.19 -5.06
CA ARG A 110 -0.78 9.06 -4.43
C ARG A 110 -1.68 7.86 -4.12
N PHE A 111 -2.78 7.67 -4.85
CA PHE A 111 -3.73 6.60 -4.58
C PHE A 111 -3.30 5.28 -5.20
N VAL A 112 -3.34 4.23 -4.36
CA VAL A 112 -3.07 2.84 -4.71
C VAL A 112 -4.30 2.02 -4.36
N TYR A 113 -4.82 1.25 -5.31
CA TYR A 113 -5.96 0.36 -5.13
C TYR A 113 -5.47 -1.07 -5.04
N ILE A 114 -6.03 -1.83 -4.10
CA ILE A 114 -5.76 -3.27 -3.98
C ILE A 114 -7.06 -4.05 -3.94
N TYR A 115 -7.00 -5.28 -4.47
CA TYR A 115 -8.07 -6.27 -4.37
C TYR A 115 -7.58 -7.41 -3.48
N TYR A 116 -8.33 -7.71 -2.43
CA TYR A 116 -7.93 -8.75 -1.49
C TYR A 116 -9.13 -9.44 -0.85
N THR A 117 -8.92 -10.63 -0.28
CA THR A 117 -9.94 -11.38 0.45
C THR A 117 -9.96 -10.97 1.91
N ALA A 118 -10.93 -10.14 2.28
CA ALA A 118 -11.17 -9.70 3.65
C ALA A 118 -11.83 -10.80 4.48
N THR A 119 -11.54 -10.83 5.79
CA THR A 119 -12.05 -11.83 6.73
C THR A 119 -13.25 -11.35 7.54
N THR A 120 -13.53 -10.06 7.54
CA THR A 120 -14.59 -9.42 8.32
C THR A 120 -15.48 -8.53 7.46
N PRO A 121 -16.80 -8.47 7.70
CA PRO A 121 -17.57 -9.20 8.70
C PRO A 121 -17.76 -10.69 8.37
N THR A 122 -17.58 -11.08 7.13
CA THR A 122 -17.57 -12.44 6.58
C THR A 122 -16.49 -12.51 5.52
N ILE A 123 -16.11 -13.70 5.09
CA ILE A 123 -15.09 -13.83 4.03
C ILE A 123 -15.67 -13.34 2.71
N HIS A 124 -15.09 -12.29 2.14
CA HIS A 124 -15.47 -11.69 0.86
C HIS A 124 -14.27 -11.01 0.20
N ASN A 125 -14.33 -10.79 -1.08
CA ASN A 125 -13.33 -9.98 -1.75
C ASN A 125 -13.66 -8.49 -1.61
N ARG A 126 -12.64 -7.67 -1.45
CA ARG A 126 -12.72 -6.22 -1.23
C ARG A 126 -11.78 -5.48 -2.16
N VAL A 127 -12.24 -4.36 -2.67
CA VAL A 127 -11.40 -3.31 -3.26
C VAL A 127 -11.21 -2.22 -2.24
N SER A 128 -9.98 -1.92 -1.88
CA SER A 128 -9.63 -0.79 -1.01
C SER A 128 -8.61 0.12 -1.68
N ARG A 129 -8.69 1.40 -1.35
CA ARG A 129 -7.73 2.43 -1.76
C ARG A 129 -6.89 2.87 -0.57
N PHE A 130 -5.59 3.02 -0.80
CA PHE A 130 -4.61 3.53 0.15
C PHE A 130 -3.91 4.76 -0.40
N THR A 131 -3.37 5.58 0.47
CA THR A 131 -2.53 6.72 0.09
C THR A 131 -1.06 6.37 0.29
N ALA A 132 -0.26 6.53 -0.75
CA ALA A 132 1.19 6.30 -0.67
C ALA A 132 1.91 7.48 0.00
N ASN A 133 2.89 7.17 0.84
CA ASN A 133 3.88 8.08 1.38
C ASN A 133 5.28 7.51 1.10
N GLY A 134 5.84 7.88 -0.02
CA GLY A 134 7.07 7.26 -0.52
C GLY A 134 6.88 5.76 -0.77
N ASP A 135 7.69 4.95 -0.10
CA ASP A 135 7.73 3.50 -0.30
C ASP A 135 6.81 2.72 0.67
N VAL A 136 5.96 3.41 1.43
CA VAL A 136 4.98 2.82 2.36
C VAL A 136 3.62 3.50 2.23
N ALA A 137 2.56 2.81 2.64
CA ALA A 137 1.24 3.41 2.74
C ALA A 137 1.14 4.31 3.98
N VAL A 138 0.37 5.38 3.89
CA VAL A 138 -0.01 6.18 5.06
C VAL A 138 -0.83 5.30 6.00
N ALA A 139 -0.43 5.23 7.25
CA ALA A 139 -1.15 4.47 8.26
C ALA A 139 -2.59 4.96 8.42
N GLY A 140 -3.55 4.03 8.41
CA GLY A 140 -4.96 4.36 8.53
C GLY A 140 -5.59 5.03 7.30
N SER A 141 -4.89 5.05 6.15
CA SER A 141 -5.41 5.66 4.92
C SER A 141 -6.33 4.74 4.11
N GLU A 142 -6.61 3.54 4.62
CA GLU A 142 -7.51 2.62 3.93
C GLU A 142 -8.90 3.24 3.76
N THR A 143 -9.39 3.17 2.53
CA THR A 143 -10.75 3.52 2.17
C THR A 143 -11.34 2.34 1.41
N THR A 144 -12.39 1.73 1.93
CA THR A 144 -13.13 0.69 1.21
C THR A 144 -13.81 1.32 0.00
N ILE A 145 -13.54 0.79 -1.17
CA ILE A 145 -14.13 1.21 -2.46
C ILE A 145 -15.32 0.32 -2.80
N LEU A 146 -15.17 -0.99 -2.61
CA LEU A 146 -16.24 -1.95 -2.87
C LEU A 146 -16.05 -3.20 -2.03
N ASP A 147 -17.08 -3.60 -1.28
CA ASP A 147 -17.21 -4.94 -0.72
C ASP A 147 -18.03 -5.80 -1.68
N LEU A 148 -17.44 -6.88 -2.17
CA LEU A 148 -18.11 -7.83 -3.03
C LEU A 148 -19.05 -8.75 -2.22
N ASP A 149 -19.64 -9.73 -2.89
CA ASP A 149 -20.47 -10.71 -2.23
C ASP A 149 -19.62 -11.75 -1.48
N ASN A 150 -20.22 -12.42 -0.48
CA ASN A 150 -19.54 -13.41 0.33
C ASN A 150 -19.04 -14.60 -0.51
N LEU A 151 -17.89 -15.12 -0.15
CA LEU A 151 -17.27 -16.25 -0.83
C LEU A 151 -17.72 -17.58 -0.21
N GLY A 152 -18.26 -18.46 -1.04
CA GLY A 152 -18.58 -19.84 -0.68
C GLY A 152 -17.45 -20.84 -0.98
N ALA A 153 -16.56 -20.52 -1.93
CA ALA A 153 -15.45 -21.35 -2.38
C ALA A 153 -14.11 -20.62 -2.28
N THR A 154 -13.00 -21.35 -2.31
CA THR A 154 -11.65 -20.80 -2.20
C THR A 154 -10.99 -20.50 -3.54
N ASN A 155 -11.63 -20.84 -4.64
CA ASN A 155 -11.15 -20.66 -6.02
C ASN A 155 -12.06 -19.74 -6.84
N HIS A 156 -11.59 -19.35 -8.02
CA HIS A 156 -12.23 -18.43 -8.95
C HIS A 156 -12.53 -17.07 -8.30
N ASN A 157 -11.48 -16.42 -7.82
CA ASN A 157 -11.58 -15.12 -7.17
C ASN A 157 -11.38 -13.93 -8.14
N GLY A 158 -10.73 -14.14 -9.29
CA GLY A 158 -10.29 -13.04 -10.15
C GLY A 158 -9.29 -12.14 -9.43
N GLY A 159 -9.48 -10.84 -9.51
CA GLY A 159 -8.72 -9.84 -8.73
C GLY A 159 -7.96 -8.82 -9.56
N ALA A 160 -7.76 -9.03 -10.85
CA ALA A 160 -7.12 -8.04 -11.70
C ALA A 160 -7.89 -6.72 -11.71
N MET A 161 -7.16 -5.61 -11.71
CA MET A 161 -7.70 -4.26 -11.74
C MET A 161 -6.88 -3.35 -12.64
N HIS A 162 -7.55 -2.55 -13.46
CA HIS A 162 -6.92 -1.52 -14.28
C HIS A 162 -7.84 -0.31 -14.44
N PHE A 163 -7.26 0.87 -14.57
CA PHE A 163 -7.99 2.06 -15.02
C PHE A 163 -8.07 2.09 -16.54
N GLY A 164 -9.27 2.29 -17.06
CA GLY A 164 -9.49 2.54 -18.49
C GLY A 164 -9.12 3.96 -18.89
N LEU A 165 -9.07 4.23 -20.22
CA LEU A 165 -8.86 5.58 -20.74
C LEU A 165 -9.99 6.57 -20.34
N ASP A 166 -11.14 6.04 -19.93
CA ASP A 166 -12.27 6.81 -19.39
C ASP A 166 -12.10 7.21 -17.92
N GLY A 167 -10.94 6.88 -17.32
CA GLY A 167 -10.62 7.17 -15.94
C GLY A 167 -11.41 6.33 -14.92
N LYS A 168 -12.10 5.26 -15.35
CA LYS A 168 -12.84 4.36 -14.47
C LYS A 168 -11.99 3.17 -14.08
N LEU A 169 -12.23 2.67 -12.86
CA LEU A 169 -11.61 1.44 -12.36
C LEU A 169 -12.41 0.24 -12.84
N TYR A 170 -11.77 -0.65 -13.56
CA TYR A 170 -12.31 -1.93 -13.94
C TYR A 170 -11.76 -3.03 -13.04
N VAL A 171 -12.63 -3.99 -12.69
CA VAL A 171 -12.28 -5.09 -11.77
C VAL A 171 -12.79 -6.41 -12.36
N ALA A 172 -11.93 -7.40 -12.46
CA ALA A 172 -12.26 -8.74 -12.89
C ALA A 172 -12.60 -9.60 -11.66
N VAL A 173 -13.74 -10.30 -11.71
CA VAL A 173 -14.25 -11.10 -10.59
C VAL A 173 -14.66 -12.48 -11.08
N GLY A 174 -14.07 -13.53 -10.51
CA GLY A 174 -14.43 -14.92 -10.79
C GLY A 174 -15.80 -15.31 -10.20
N GLU A 175 -16.35 -16.42 -10.68
CA GLU A 175 -17.72 -16.86 -10.34
C GLU A 175 -17.81 -17.62 -9.00
N ASN A 176 -16.69 -17.75 -8.28
CA ASN A 176 -16.57 -18.38 -6.96
C ASN A 176 -17.04 -19.83 -6.93
N ALA A 177 -16.61 -20.64 -7.93
CA ALA A 177 -16.96 -22.05 -8.14
C ALA A 177 -18.47 -22.34 -8.11
N THR A 178 -19.27 -21.34 -8.48
CA THR A 178 -20.73 -21.45 -8.61
C THR A 178 -21.13 -20.93 -9.99
N PRO A 179 -21.13 -21.79 -11.01
CA PRO A 179 -21.25 -21.38 -12.41
C PRO A 179 -22.48 -20.49 -12.72
N SER A 180 -23.59 -20.70 -12.02
CA SER A 180 -24.81 -19.89 -12.19
C SER A 180 -24.62 -18.42 -11.81
N ASN A 181 -23.62 -18.09 -11.00
CA ASN A 181 -23.31 -16.72 -10.64
C ASN A 181 -22.98 -15.88 -11.88
N ALA A 182 -22.31 -16.46 -12.87
CA ALA A 182 -21.87 -15.74 -14.06
C ALA A 182 -23.01 -15.09 -14.85
N GLN A 183 -24.22 -15.67 -14.83
CA GLN A 183 -25.36 -15.21 -15.62
C GLN A 183 -26.35 -14.33 -14.85
N THR A 184 -26.28 -14.27 -13.52
CA THR A 184 -27.21 -13.44 -12.73
C THR A 184 -26.71 -12.01 -12.54
N LEU A 185 -27.61 -11.04 -12.45
CA LEU A 185 -27.32 -9.66 -12.02
C LEU A 185 -27.53 -9.45 -10.52
N ALA A 186 -27.80 -10.52 -9.76
CA ALA A 186 -28.08 -10.45 -8.32
C ALA A 186 -26.80 -10.45 -7.44
N ASN A 187 -25.65 -10.73 -8.02
CA ASN A 187 -24.34 -10.67 -7.36
C ASN A 187 -23.24 -10.24 -8.34
N LEU A 188 -22.03 -9.99 -7.80
CA LEU A 188 -20.87 -9.50 -8.55
C LEU A 188 -19.94 -10.61 -9.06
N HIS A 189 -20.21 -11.88 -8.78
CA HIS A 189 -19.36 -12.99 -9.19
C HIS A 189 -19.49 -13.35 -10.68
N GLY A 190 -18.38 -13.69 -11.34
CA GLY A 190 -18.32 -14.03 -12.76
C GLY A 190 -18.54 -12.83 -13.69
N LYS A 191 -17.92 -11.69 -13.37
CA LYS A 191 -18.19 -10.38 -13.98
C LYS A 191 -16.92 -9.58 -14.27
N MET A 192 -17.03 -8.68 -15.22
CA MET A 192 -16.25 -7.43 -15.21
C MET A 192 -17.08 -6.34 -14.56
N LEU A 193 -16.49 -5.59 -13.64
CA LEU A 193 -17.10 -4.44 -12.96
C LEU A 193 -16.45 -3.15 -13.44
N ARG A 194 -17.18 -2.03 -13.38
CA ARG A 194 -16.68 -0.68 -13.70
C ARG A 194 -17.19 0.32 -12.68
N LEU A 195 -16.27 1.06 -12.08
CA LEU A 195 -16.48 1.98 -10.97
C LEU A 195 -15.78 3.32 -11.22
N ASN A 196 -16.28 4.39 -10.61
CA ASN A 196 -15.49 5.59 -10.43
C ASN A 196 -14.36 5.34 -9.40
N ALA A 197 -13.30 6.14 -9.43
CA ALA A 197 -12.16 6.04 -8.52
C ALA A 197 -12.54 6.17 -7.02
N ASP A 198 -13.66 6.79 -6.72
CA ASP A 198 -14.22 6.94 -5.36
C ASP A 198 -15.15 5.79 -4.94
N GLY A 199 -15.38 4.80 -5.81
CA GLY A 199 -16.27 3.67 -5.59
C GLY A 199 -17.73 3.92 -5.97
N SER A 200 -18.10 5.13 -6.34
CA SER A 200 -19.42 5.41 -6.89
C SER A 200 -19.59 4.71 -8.26
N ILE A 201 -20.82 4.42 -8.61
CA ILE A 201 -21.14 3.62 -9.80
C ILE A 201 -21.53 4.53 -10.97
N PRO A 202 -20.84 4.45 -12.12
CA PRO A 202 -21.19 5.21 -13.30
C PRO A 202 -22.61 4.88 -13.80
N ALA A 203 -23.42 5.90 -14.04
CA ALA A 203 -24.82 5.72 -14.50
C ALA A 203 -24.92 5.18 -15.94
N ASP A 204 -23.82 5.28 -16.69
CA ASP A 204 -23.68 4.75 -18.05
C ASP A 204 -23.21 3.29 -18.11
N ASN A 205 -23.12 2.61 -16.96
CA ASN A 205 -22.87 1.17 -16.96
C ASN A 205 -24.02 0.42 -17.65
N PRO A 206 -23.72 -0.61 -18.47
CA PRO A 206 -24.74 -1.24 -19.34
C PRO A 206 -25.87 -1.91 -18.58
N PHE A 207 -25.61 -2.36 -17.36
CA PHE A 207 -26.62 -3.01 -16.51
C PHE A 207 -27.14 -2.12 -15.39
N PHE A 208 -26.83 -0.81 -15.39
CA PHE A 208 -27.18 0.12 -14.32
C PHE A 208 -28.68 0.12 -13.95
N ASN A 209 -29.55 0.09 -14.97
CA ASN A 209 -30.99 0.10 -14.77
C ASN A 209 -31.57 -1.30 -14.52
N ALA A 210 -30.87 -2.35 -14.93
CA ALA A 210 -31.32 -3.75 -14.77
C ALA A 210 -30.87 -4.35 -13.43
N ALA A 211 -29.82 -3.83 -12.83
CA ALA A 211 -29.27 -4.28 -11.57
C ALA A 211 -29.63 -3.32 -10.43
N ALA A 212 -29.44 -3.74 -9.18
CA ALA A 212 -29.74 -2.95 -7.98
C ALA A 212 -28.51 -2.79 -7.07
N GLY A 213 -28.44 -1.70 -6.31
CA GLY A 213 -27.40 -1.43 -5.34
C GLY A 213 -26.00 -1.52 -5.97
N LYS A 214 -25.07 -2.22 -5.31
CA LYS A 214 -23.68 -2.40 -5.77
C LYS A 214 -23.58 -3.16 -7.10
N ASN A 215 -24.58 -3.97 -7.45
CA ASN A 215 -24.58 -4.75 -8.69
C ASN A 215 -24.71 -3.87 -9.95
N ARG A 216 -25.09 -2.60 -9.83
CA ARG A 216 -25.03 -1.62 -10.92
C ARG A 216 -23.60 -1.39 -11.44
N ALA A 217 -22.58 -1.85 -10.69
CA ALA A 217 -21.19 -1.84 -11.13
C ALA A 217 -20.90 -2.86 -12.25
N ILE A 218 -21.80 -3.81 -12.52
CA ILE A 218 -21.62 -4.85 -13.54
C ILE A 218 -21.46 -4.19 -14.91
N TRP A 219 -20.36 -4.53 -15.61
CA TRP A 219 -20.02 -4.04 -16.92
C TRP A 219 -20.11 -5.11 -18.01
N ALA A 220 -19.77 -6.38 -17.67
CA ALA A 220 -19.96 -7.55 -18.53
C ALA A 220 -20.20 -8.79 -17.66
N ILE A 221 -20.85 -9.81 -18.24
CA ILE A 221 -21.29 -11.03 -17.57
C ILE A 221 -20.84 -12.29 -18.30
N GLY A 222 -21.04 -13.45 -17.68
CA GLY A 222 -20.81 -14.74 -18.34
C GLY A 222 -19.35 -15.16 -18.40
N LEU A 223 -18.53 -14.73 -17.43
CA LEU A 223 -17.14 -15.11 -17.26
C LEU A 223 -17.01 -16.17 -16.14
N ARG A 224 -16.03 -17.06 -16.27
CA ARG A 224 -15.75 -18.08 -15.26
C ARG A 224 -14.76 -17.59 -14.21
N ASN A 225 -13.53 -17.37 -14.60
CA ASN A 225 -12.48 -16.84 -13.74
C ASN A 225 -11.58 -15.88 -14.56
N PRO A 226 -12.07 -14.67 -14.86
CA PRO A 226 -11.27 -13.67 -15.56
C PRO A 226 -10.09 -13.28 -14.68
N TYR A 227 -8.98 -14.01 -14.86
CA TYR A 227 -7.84 -13.96 -13.97
C TYR A 227 -7.03 -12.69 -14.16
N THR A 228 -6.82 -12.31 -15.43
CA THR A 228 -6.13 -11.08 -15.82
C THR A 228 -6.87 -10.42 -16.98
N PHE A 229 -6.68 -9.11 -17.13
CA PHE A 229 -7.10 -8.35 -18.30
C PHE A 229 -6.17 -7.15 -18.48
N ASN A 230 -6.17 -6.53 -19.64
CA ASN A 230 -5.44 -5.29 -19.84
C ASN A 230 -6.06 -4.43 -20.93
N PHE A 231 -5.76 -3.13 -20.90
CA PHE A 231 -6.12 -2.17 -21.93
C PHE A 231 -4.96 -1.93 -22.88
N GLN A 232 -5.25 -1.88 -24.15
CA GLN A 232 -4.27 -1.45 -25.15
C GLN A 232 -4.03 0.06 -25.02
N PRO A 233 -2.80 0.51 -24.74
CA PRO A 233 -2.45 1.92 -24.70
C PRO A 233 -2.83 2.65 -26.00
N GLY A 234 -3.41 3.82 -25.87
CA GLY A 234 -3.81 4.68 -26.99
C GLY A 234 -5.16 4.37 -27.62
N THR A 235 -5.61 3.09 -27.63
CA THR A 235 -6.91 2.71 -28.19
C THR A 235 -7.97 2.45 -27.16
N GLY A 236 -7.57 2.04 -25.94
CA GLY A 236 -8.48 1.62 -24.86
C GLY A 236 -9.16 0.27 -25.11
N ARG A 237 -8.76 -0.49 -26.14
CA ARG A 237 -9.27 -1.83 -26.38
C ARG A 237 -8.88 -2.74 -25.21
N MET A 238 -9.83 -3.48 -24.66
CA MET A 238 -9.59 -4.38 -23.52
C MET A 238 -9.51 -5.82 -24.00
N PHE A 239 -8.56 -6.59 -23.47
CA PHE A 239 -8.55 -8.05 -23.59
C PHE A 239 -8.65 -8.67 -22.20
N ILE A 240 -9.50 -9.72 -22.09
CA ILE A 240 -9.80 -10.44 -20.84
C ILE A 240 -9.33 -11.87 -21.03
N ASN A 241 -8.45 -12.34 -20.14
CA ASN A 241 -8.01 -13.72 -20.07
C ASN A 241 -8.93 -14.46 -19.08
N ASP A 242 -9.79 -15.31 -19.60
CA ASP A 242 -10.71 -16.11 -18.79
C ASP A 242 -10.26 -17.56 -18.70
N VAL A 243 -9.99 -18.01 -17.47
CA VAL A 243 -9.54 -19.38 -17.20
C VAL A 243 -10.70 -20.35 -17.36
N GLY A 244 -10.53 -21.27 -18.28
CA GLY A 244 -11.51 -22.30 -18.60
C GLY A 244 -11.65 -23.39 -17.52
N GLN A 245 -12.57 -24.32 -17.75
CA GLN A 245 -12.77 -25.44 -16.82
C GLN A 245 -12.11 -26.71 -17.30
N ASN A 246 -12.43 -27.16 -18.52
CA ASN A 246 -11.96 -28.45 -19.02
C ASN A 246 -11.71 -28.44 -20.54
N ALA A 247 -12.23 -27.46 -21.26
CA ALA A 247 -12.16 -27.46 -22.72
C ALA A 247 -11.10 -26.49 -23.26
N VAL A 248 -11.20 -25.23 -22.91
CA VAL A 248 -10.34 -24.19 -23.49
C VAL A 248 -10.06 -23.05 -22.51
N GLU A 249 -8.92 -22.41 -22.72
CA GLU A 249 -8.53 -21.12 -22.14
C GLU A 249 -8.82 -20.02 -23.16
N GLU A 250 -9.25 -18.82 -22.74
CA GLU A 250 -9.80 -17.79 -23.62
C GLU A 250 -9.13 -16.43 -23.50
N ILE A 251 -8.94 -15.76 -24.65
CA ILE A 251 -8.74 -14.30 -24.72
C ILE A 251 -10.01 -13.69 -25.29
N ASN A 252 -10.72 -12.93 -24.49
CA ASN A 252 -11.97 -12.29 -24.83
C ASN A 252 -11.78 -10.79 -25.15
N ASP A 253 -12.51 -10.28 -26.16
CA ASP A 253 -12.58 -8.84 -26.45
C ASP A 253 -13.54 -8.18 -25.43
N GLY A 254 -13.01 -7.31 -24.59
CA GLY A 254 -13.74 -6.63 -23.54
C GLY A 254 -14.68 -5.56 -24.10
N ILE A 255 -15.96 -5.91 -24.23
CA ILE A 255 -17.00 -5.01 -24.77
C ILE A 255 -18.10 -4.81 -23.73
N SER A 256 -18.50 -3.56 -23.57
CA SER A 256 -19.58 -3.14 -22.66
C SER A 256 -20.88 -3.92 -22.92
N GLY A 257 -21.49 -4.44 -21.85
CA GLY A 257 -22.76 -5.16 -21.90
C GLY A 257 -22.68 -6.59 -22.45
N SER A 258 -21.48 -7.10 -22.76
CA SER A 258 -21.30 -8.43 -23.32
C SER A 258 -21.61 -9.54 -22.31
N ASN A 259 -22.09 -10.68 -22.84
CA ASN A 259 -22.21 -11.94 -22.15
C ASN A 259 -21.28 -12.96 -22.84
N TYR A 260 -20.29 -13.50 -22.13
CA TYR A 260 -19.29 -14.43 -22.65
C TYR A 260 -19.71 -15.90 -22.59
N GLY A 261 -20.92 -16.19 -22.10
CA GLY A 261 -21.58 -17.47 -22.26
C GLY A 261 -21.42 -18.46 -21.12
N TRP A 262 -20.42 -18.32 -20.24
CA TRP A 262 -20.26 -19.26 -19.13
C TRP A 262 -21.49 -19.24 -18.20
N PRO A 263 -22.00 -20.39 -17.72
CA PRO A 263 -21.55 -21.77 -17.94
C PRO A 263 -22.24 -22.51 -19.11
N ALA A 264 -23.06 -21.84 -19.85
CA ALA A 264 -23.80 -22.50 -20.96
C ALA A 264 -22.83 -22.91 -22.08
N CYS A 265 -21.66 -22.33 -22.14
CA CYS A 265 -20.67 -22.52 -23.17
C CYS A 265 -19.27 -22.23 -22.62
N GLU A 266 -18.27 -22.94 -23.10
CA GLU A 266 -16.84 -22.73 -22.90
C GLU A 266 -16.19 -22.70 -24.29
N GLY A 267 -15.52 -21.60 -24.65
CA GLY A 267 -15.00 -21.39 -25.99
C GLY A 267 -16.02 -20.83 -26.98
N VAL A 268 -15.86 -21.19 -28.25
CA VAL A 268 -16.75 -20.72 -29.32
C VAL A 268 -18.16 -21.30 -29.17
N CYS A 269 -19.12 -20.40 -29.08
CA CYS A 269 -20.54 -20.72 -28.91
C CYS A 269 -21.32 -20.54 -30.18
N SER A 270 -22.33 -21.42 -30.42
CA SER A 270 -23.30 -21.25 -31.50
C SER A 270 -24.44 -20.26 -31.17
N ASN A 271 -24.64 -19.92 -29.90
CA ASN A 271 -25.68 -18.97 -29.48
C ASN A 271 -25.21 -17.53 -29.79
N PRO A 272 -25.96 -16.80 -30.65
CA PRO A 272 -25.58 -15.45 -31.07
C PRO A 272 -25.64 -14.39 -29.95
N ASN A 273 -26.29 -14.71 -28.82
CA ASN A 273 -26.34 -13.82 -27.65
C ASN A 273 -25.06 -13.86 -26.80
N PHE A 274 -24.19 -14.83 -27.07
CA PHE A 274 -22.89 -14.94 -26.40
C PHE A 274 -21.80 -14.43 -27.30
N ARG A 275 -20.83 -13.72 -26.68
CA ARG A 275 -19.66 -13.22 -27.37
C ARG A 275 -18.57 -14.28 -27.39
N ASN A 276 -18.18 -14.68 -28.59
CA ASN A 276 -17.09 -15.64 -28.78
C ASN A 276 -15.72 -15.01 -28.44
N PRO A 277 -14.76 -15.81 -27.93
CA PRO A 277 -13.42 -15.36 -27.69
C PRO A 277 -12.71 -14.96 -29.00
N LEU A 278 -11.75 -14.03 -28.90
CA LEU A 278 -10.85 -13.67 -29.99
C LEU A 278 -9.88 -14.79 -30.30
N TYR A 279 -9.44 -15.48 -29.27
CA TYR A 279 -8.53 -16.62 -29.34
C TYR A 279 -8.83 -17.59 -28.19
N GLN A 280 -8.68 -18.87 -28.48
CA GLN A 280 -8.76 -19.95 -27.48
C GLN A 280 -7.71 -21.01 -27.77
N TYR A 281 -7.28 -21.73 -26.72
CA TYR A 281 -6.43 -22.91 -26.83
C TYR A 281 -6.91 -24.00 -25.89
N GLY A 282 -6.63 -25.27 -26.26
CA GLY A 282 -7.14 -26.43 -25.54
C GLY A 282 -6.58 -26.53 -24.11
N HIS A 283 -7.43 -26.95 -23.19
CA HIS A 283 -7.03 -27.28 -21.81
C HIS A 283 -6.14 -28.55 -21.81
N GLY A 284 -5.04 -28.54 -21.04
CA GLY A 284 -4.09 -29.66 -20.96
C GLY A 284 -2.67 -29.24 -20.58
N PHE A 285 -1.70 -30.17 -20.69
CA PHE A 285 -0.33 -29.97 -20.23
C PHE A 285 0.70 -30.25 -21.36
N SER A 286 0.44 -29.77 -22.57
CA SER A 286 1.35 -29.94 -23.71
C SER A 286 1.95 -28.59 -24.15
N ALA A 287 2.87 -28.66 -25.12
CA ALA A 287 3.45 -27.43 -25.70
C ALA A 287 2.41 -26.53 -26.40
N THR A 288 1.26 -27.09 -26.80
CA THR A 288 0.18 -26.34 -27.50
C THR A 288 -1.06 -26.11 -26.67
N THR A 289 -1.16 -26.70 -25.47
CA THR A 289 -2.26 -26.59 -24.53
C THR A 289 -1.81 -25.91 -23.24
N GLY A 290 -2.74 -25.62 -22.35
CA GLY A 290 -2.46 -25.08 -21.02
C GLY A 290 -3.57 -25.38 -20.04
N CYS A 291 -3.46 -24.94 -18.81
CA CYS A 291 -4.46 -25.20 -17.79
C CYS A 291 -4.99 -23.94 -17.10
N ALA A 292 -4.31 -22.82 -17.29
CA ALA A 292 -4.74 -21.54 -16.75
C ALA A 292 -4.04 -20.40 -17.48
N ILE A 293 -4.78 -19.68 -18.27
CA ILE A 293 -4.31 -18.48 -18.95
C ILE A 293 -4.04 -17.38 -17.93
N THR A 294 -2.86 -16.76 -18.00
CA THR A 294 -2.41 -15.70 -17.10
C THR A 294 -1.69 -14.60 -17.88
N GLY A 295 -1.17 -13.61 -17.16
CA GLY A 295 -0.49 -12.48 -17.75
C GLY A 295 -1.48 -11.56 -18.47
N GLY A 296 -1.00 -10.84 -19.45
CA GLY A 296 -1.83 -9.95 -20.25
C GLY A 296 -1.22 -8.55 -20.36
N ALA A 297 -0.41 -8.32 -21.40
CA ALA A 297 0.19 -7.02 -21.62
C ALA A 297 0.28 -6.69 -23.11
N PHE A 298 -0.22 -5.52 -23.50
CA PHE A 298 0.00 -5.02 -24.85
C PHE A 298 1.40 -4.40 -24.98
N TYR A 299 2.11 -4.74 -26.04
CA TYR A 299 3.40 -4.13 -26.31
C TYR A 299 3.24 -2.81 -27.08
N ASN A 300 2.89 -1.77 -26.33
CA ASN A 300 2.78 -0.39 -26.80
C ASN A 300 3.52 0.56 -25.85
N PRO A 301 4.84 0.35 -25.59
CA PRO A 301 5.58 1.18 -24.65
C PRO A 301 5.83 2.59 -25.21
N ALA A 302 6.10 3.54 -24.32
CA ALA A 302 6.52 4.88 -24.69
C ALA A 302 7.86 4.87 -25.46
N THR A 303 8.80 4.00 -25.05
CA THR A 303 10.06 3.74 -25.75
C THR A 303 10.07 2.30 -26.26
N GLN A 304 10.09 2.14 -27.58
CA GLN A 304 10.12 0.81 -28.18
C GLN A 304 11.52 0.21 -28.06
N GLN A 305 11.62 -0.94 -27.39
CA GLN A 305 12.86 -1.71 -27.23
C GLN A 305 12.84 -2.99 -28.09
N PHE A 306 11.71 -3.70 -28.13
CA PHE A 306 11.56 -4.91 -28.94
C PHE A 306 11.45 -4.56 -30.43
N PRO A 307 11.78 -5.50 -31.34
CA PRO A 307 11.57 -5.33 -32.77
C PRO A 307 10.15 -4.85 -33.12
N ALA A 308 10.01 -4.05 -34.17
CA ALA A 308 8.72 -3.48 -34.59
C ALA A 308 7.61 -4.51 -34.81
N SER A 309 7.99 -5.75 -35.11
CA SER A 309 7.05 -6.87 -35.24
C SER A 309 6.27 -7.23 -33.98
N TYR A 310 6.70 -6.73 -32.82
CA TYR A 310 5.99 -6.90 -31.53
C TYR A 310 5.06 -5.74 -31.20
N THR A 311 5.16 -4.60 -31.89
CA THR A 311 4.32 -3.43 -31.61
C THR A 311 2.85 -3.76 -31.79
N GLY A 312 2.03 -3.46 -30.78
CA GLY A 312 0.60 -3.74 -30.76
C GLY A 312 0.21 -5.17 -30.42
N ARG A 313 1.17 -6.09 -30.31
CA ARG A 313 0.87 -7.48 -29.92
C ARG A 313 0.48 -7.57 -28.44
N TYR A 314 -0.37 -8.55 -28.14
CA TYR A 314 -0.77 -8.90 -26.77
C TYR A 314 0.04 -10.08 -26.29
N PHE A 315 0.82 -9.90 -25.24
CA PHE A 315 1.54 -10.96 -24.55
C PHE A 315 0.61 -11.62 -23.53
N PHE A 316 0.59 -12.94 -23.49
CA PHE A 316 -0.13 -13.74 -22.53
C PHE A 316 0.68 -15.00 -22.14
N ALA A 317 0.36 -15.61 -21.02
CA ALA A 317 1.10 -16.74 -20.50
C ALA A 317 0.16 -17.87 -20.07
N ASP A 318 0.72 -19.07 -19.86
CA ASP A 318 0.03 -20.16 -19.20
C ASP A 318 0.79 -20.61 -17.95
N PHE A 319 0.06 -20.65 -16.84
CA PHE A 319 0.61 -20.98 -15.53
C PHE A 319 1.19 -22.39 -15.45
N CYS A 320 0.51 -23.38 -16.03
CA CYS A 320 0.90 -24.79 -15.94
C CYS A 320 1.95 -25.19 -16.98
N SER A 321 1.77 -24.70 -18.19
CA SER A 321 2.63 -25.05 -19.32
C SER A 321 3.89 -24.18 -19.39
N ASN A 322 4.00 -23.16 -18.53
CA ASN A 322 5.19 -22.34 -18.35
C ASN A 322 5.71 -21.65 -19.62
N TRP A 323 4.81 -21.26 -20.52
CA TRP A 323 5.15 -20.50 -21.71
C TRP A 323 4.57 -19.08 -21.68
N ILE A 324 5.20 -18.20 -22.45
CA ILE A 324 4.68 -16.87 -22.80
C ILE A 324 4.53 -16.82 -24.32
N ARG A 325 3.40 -16.31 -24.80
CA ARG A 325 3.05 -16.18 -26.21
C ARG A 325 2.61 -14.76 -26.54
N THR A 326 2.56 -14.50 -27.85
CA THR A 326 2.01 -13.24 -28.38
C THR A 326 0.81 -13.53 -29.27
N PHE A 327 -0.24 -12.73 -29.13
CA PHE A 327 -1.41 -12.70 -29.99
C PHE A 327 -1.39 -11.38 -30.79
N ASP A 328 -1.58 -11.48 -32.09
CA ASP A 328 -1.69 -10.32 -32.98
C ASP A 328 -3.18 -9.93 -33.11
N PRO A 329 -3.63 -8.80 -32.56
CA PRO A 329 -5.05 -8.40 -32.59
C PRO A 329 -5.60 -8.09 -33.98
N VAL A 330 -4.72 -7.94 -34.99
CA VAL A 330 -5.11 -7.61 -36.37
C VAL A 330 -5.26 -8.86 -37.21
N SER A 331 -4.26 -9.75 -37.18
CA SER A 331 -4.28 -10.97 -37.99
C SER A 331 -4.85 -12.20 -37.28
N GLY A 332 -4.99 -12.16 -35.96
CA GLY A 332 -5.36 -13.30 -35.12
C GLY A 332 -4.21 -14.32 -34.93
N ALA A 333 -3.02 -14.02 -35.41
CA ALA A 333 -1.88 -14.94 -35.33
C ALA A 333 -1.31 -15.03 -33.91
N VAL A 334 -1.00 -16.27 -33.48
CA VAL A 334 -0.33 -16.54 -32.21
C VAL A 334 1.07 -17.09 -32.48
N ASN A 335 2.05 -16.57 -31.74
CA ASN A 335 3.43 -17.04 -31.82
C ASN A 335 4.00 -17.31 -30.42
N ASP A 336 4.84 -18.33 -30.33
CA ASP A 336 5.63 -18.58 -29.13
C ASP A 336 6.62 -17.43 -28.90
N PHE A 337 6.77 -17.03 -27.64
CA PHE A 337 7.75 -16.01 -27.25
C PHE A 337 8.76 -16.57 -26.24
N ALA A 338 8.30 -17.20 -25.16
CA ALA A 338 9.21 -17.79 -24.18
C ALA A 338 8.71 -19.12 -23.68
N SER A 339 9.64 -20.03 -23.36
CA SER A 339 9.37 -21.30 -22.68
C SER A 339 10.09 -21.34 -21.34
N ALA A 340 9.68 -22.26 -20.46
CA ALA A 340 10.24 -22.42 -19.11
C ALA A 340 10.15 -21.17 -18.22
N ALA A 341 9.11 -20.37 -18.40
CA ALA A 341 8.86 -19.14 -17.61
C ALA A 341 8.51 -19.42 -16.14
N SER A 342 8.36 -20.67 -15.73
CA SER A 342 8.18 -21.13 -14.35
C SER A 342 7.01 -20.50 -13.61
N LEU A 343 5.80 -21.05 -13.78
CA LEU A 343 4.55 -20.60 -13.14
C LEU A 343 4.28 -19.08 -13.31
N PRO A 344 4.23 -18.57 -14.54
CA PRO A 344 3.99 -17.14 -14.76
C PRO A 344 2.55 -16.78 -14.38
N VAL A 345 2.38 -15.73 -13.59
CA VAL A 345 1.06 -15.28 -13.12
C VAL A 345 0.67 -13.90 -13.63
N ASP A 346 1.64 -13.03 -13.96
CA ASP A 346 1.37 -11.69 -14.44
C ASP A 346 2.47 -11.21 -15.41
N LEU A 347 2.08 -10.34 -16.35
CA LEU A 347 2.92 -9.72 -17.36
C LEU A 347 2.68 -8.21 -17.39
N GLN A 348 3.76 -7.42 -17.44
CA GLN A 348 3.67 -5.96 -17.56
C GLN A 348 4.73 -5.45 -18.54
N VAL A 349 4.37 -4.47 -19.34
CA VAL A 349 5.30 -3.74 -20.23
C VAL A 349 5.59 -2.39 -19.62
N SER A 350 6.86 -2.12 -19.36
CA SER A 350 7.31 -0.83 -18.81
C SER A 350 7.46 0.24 -19.88
N ALA A 351 7.55 1.49 -19.45
CA ALA A 351 7.71 2.63 -20.35
C ALA A 351 9.00 2.57 -21.18
N ASP A 352 10.05 1.90 -20.67
CA ASP A 352 11.33 1.68 -21.37
C ASP A 352 11.26 0.53 -22.39
N GLY A 353 10.12 -0.12 -22.54
CA GLY A 353 9.90 -1.22 -23.48
C GLY A 353 10.35 -2.59 -22.99
N SER A 354 10.74 -2.75 -21.73
CA SER A 354 11.00 -4.06 -21.16
C SER A 354 9.69 -4.80 -20.85
N LEU A 355 9.68 -6.11 -21.05
CA LEU A 355 8.60 -6.99 -20.57
C LEU A 355 9.00 -7.58 -19.23
N TYR A 356 8.19 -7.32 -18.22
CA TYR A 356 8.31 -7.96 -16.90
C TYR A 356 7.34 -9.12 -16.80
N TYR A 357 7.78 -10.21 -16.15
CA TYR A 357 6.90 -11.29 -15.79
C TYR A 357 7.14 -11.74 -14.35
N LEU A 358 6.04 -12.12 -13.71
CA LEU A 358 6.01 -12.50 -12.31
C LEU A 358 5.86 -14.02 -12.19
N GLN A 359 6.79 -14.65 -11.53
CA GLN A 359 6.76 -16.09 -11.24
C GLN A 359 6.19 -16.33 -9.85
N ARG A 360 5.26 -17.29 -9.75
CA ARG A 360 4.68 -17.74 -8.49
C ARG A 360 5.49 -18.93 -7.91
N GLY A 361 5.25 -19.26 -6.64
CA GLY A 361 5.83 -20.39 -5.93
C GLY A 361 6.65 -19.99 -4.71
N SER A 362 7.26 -20.96 -4.04
CA SER A 362 8.06 -20.73 -2.84
C SER A 362 9.30 -19.84 -3.07
N THR A 363 9.80 -19.83 -4.29
CA THR A 363 10.94 -19.01 -4.74
C THR A 363 10.49 -17.98 -5.78
N GLY A 364 9.30 -17.41 -5.62
CA GLY A 364 8.73 -16.44 -6.56
C GLY A 364 9.71 -15.34 -6.96
N GLN A 365 9.71 -15.00 -8.23
CA GLN A 365 10.66 -14.05 -8.81
C GLN A 365 9.96 -13.04 -9.71
N LEU A 366 10.47 -11.82 -9.69
CA LEU A 366 10.23 -10.82 -10.72
C LEU A 366 11.38 -10.89 -11.71
N ARG A 367 11.06 -11.08 -12.98
CA ARG A 367 12.03 -11.17 -14.07
C ARG A 367 11.73 -10.16 -15.15
N ARG A 368 12.75 -9.81 -15.91
CA ARG A 368 12.69 -8.80 -16.97
C ARG A 368 13.28 -9.34 -18.27
N VAL A 369 12.51 -9.27 -19.34
CA VAL A 369 12.95 -9.55 -20.69
C VAL A 369 13.22 -8.25 -21.42
N GLN A 370 14.42 -8.15 -21.99
CA GLN A 370 14.86 -7.01 -22.78
C GLN A 370 15.40 -7.47 -24.13
N TYR A 371 15.30 -6.60 -25.13
CA TYR A 371 15.94 -6.81 -26.43
C TYR A 371 17.09 -5.81 -26.56
N PRO A 372 18.33 -6.23 -26.35
CA PRO A 372 19.48 -5.34 -26.43
C PRO A 372 19.88 -4.98 -27.86
N ALA A 373 19.04 -5.28 -28.85
CA ALA A 373 19.31 -4.96 -30.25
C ALA A 373 19.15 -3.46 -30.50
N GLY A 374 20.22 -2.87 -30.93
CA GLY A 374 20.35 -1.45 -31.16
C GLY A 374 20.87 -0.77 -29.92
N GLN A 375 22.14 -0.97 -29.67
CA GLN A 375 22.99 -0.21 -28.79
C GLN A 375 22.59 1.26 -28.83
N THR A 376 21.67 1.67 -27.97
CA THR A 376 21.25 3.07 -27.92
C THR A 376 22.13 3.84 -26.96
N PRO A 377 22.79 4.89 -27.42
CA PRO A 377 23.46 5.81 -26.52
C PRO A 377 22.43 6.42 -25.55
N PRO A 378 22.89 6.95 -24.42
CA PRO A 378 22.01 7.64 -23.51
C PRO A 378 21.30 8.82 -24.18
N SER A 379 20.04 9.04 -23.81
CA SER A 379 19.27 10.23 -24.15
C SER A 379 18.65 10.79 -22.87
N ILE A 380 18.86 12.07 -22.62
CA ILE A 380 18.35 12.72 -21.40
C ILE A 380 16.96 13.24 -21.67
N GLY A 381 15.97 12.64 -20.98
CA GLY A 381 14.56 13.03 -21.08
C GLY A 381 14.16 14.10 -20.07
N THR A 382 14.84 14.14 -18.89
CA THR A 382 14.63 15.19 -17.89
C THR A 382 15.95 15.85 -17.59
N HIS A 383 16.03 17.14 -17.83
CA HIS A 383 17.19 17.97 -17.54
C HIS A 383 17.08 18.57 -16.14
N PRO A 384 18.22 18.77 -15.42
CA PRO A 384 18.20 19.47 -14.14
C PRO A 384 17.68 20.89 -14.32
N GLN A 385 16.93 21.36 -13.32
CA GLN A 385 16.33 22.69 -13.30
C GLN A 385 17.16 23.66 -12.46
N SER A 386 17.26 24.91 -12.90
CA SER A 386 17.87 25.98 -12.11
C SER A 386 17.10 26.19 -10.81
N GLN A 387 17.81 26.46 -9.73
CA GLN A 387 17.22 26.61 -8.41
C GLN A 387 17.76 27.85 -7.69
N THR A 388 16.90 28.46 -6.88
CA THR A 388 17.27 29.55 -5.97
C THR A 388 17.07 29.07 -4.55
N ILE A 389 18.11 29.12 -3.73
CA ILE A 389 18.11 28.57 -2.37
C ILE A 389 18.90 29.51 -1.43
N ALA A 390 18.53 29.52 -0.15
CA ALA A 390 19.28 30.25 0.86
C ALA A 390 20.59 29.54 1.24
N ALA A 391 21.62 30.29 1.53
CA ALA A 391 22.88 29.73 2.03
C ALA A 391 22.65 28.87 3.30
N GLY A 392 23.32 27.75 3.38
CA GLY A 392 23.17 26.77 4.46
C GLY A 392 22.07 25.71 4.22
N GLN A 393 21.18 25.88 3.25
CA GLN A 393 20.14 24.91 2.91
C GLN A 393 20.64 23.87 1.91
N PRO A 394 20.07 22.65 1.92
CA PRO A 394 20.38 21.65 0.92
C PRO A 394 19.71 21.94 -0.42
N VAL A 395 20.35 21.55 -1.52
CA VAL A 395 19.76 21.59 -2.86
C VAL A 395 20.03 20.28 -3.57
N THR A 396 19.03 19.77 -4.29
CA THR A 396 19.15 18.54 -5.06
C THR A 396 18.80 18.81 -6.53
N PHE A 397 19.74 18.45 -7.41
CA PHE A 397 19.53 18.41 -8.85
C PHE A 397 19.18 16.97 -9.26
N THR A 398 18.21 16.81 -10.14
CA THR A 398 17.77 15.51 -10.66
C THR A 398 17.81 15.51 -12.17
N ALA A 399 18.08 14.36 -12.75
CA ALA A 399 18.00 14.12 -14.17
C ALA A 399 17.52 12.70 -14.44
N ALA A 400 16.78 12.50 -15.55
CA ALA A 400 16.41 11.19 -16.00
C ALA A 400 16.89 10.97 -17.43
N ALA A 401 17.49 9.80 -17.66
CA ALA A 401 17.98 9.40 -18.97
C ALA A 401 17.44 8.04 -19.37
N THR A 402 17.27 7.83 -20.66
CA THR A 402 16.97 6.56 -21.29
C THR A 402 18.17 6.10 -22.12
N GLY A 403 18.25 4.83 -22.43
CA GLY A 403 19.35 4.24 -23.20
C GLY A 403 19.65 2.82 -22.73
N SER A 404 20.56 2.15 -23.44
CA SER A 404 20.99 0.81 -23.04
C SER A 404 21.69 0.83 -21.68
N THR A 405 21.29 -0.07 -20.79
CA THR A 405 21.90 -0.20 -19.46
C THR A 405 23.22 -0.99 -19.49
N PRO A 406 24.12 -0.79 -18.52
CA PRO A 406 24.00 0.16 -17.41
C PRO A 406 24.25 1.61 -17.84
N LEU A 407 23.44 2.56 -17.32
CA LEU A 407 23.69 3.98 -17.46
C LEU A 407 24.60 4.45 -16.33
N GLN A 408 25.67 5.13 -16.66
CA GLN A 408 26.61 5.72 -15.71
C GLN A 408 26.41 7.22 -15.70
N TYR A 409 26.07 7.76 -14.55
CA TYR A 409 25.89 9.20 -14.35
C TYR A 409 27.18 9.80 -13.80
N GLN A 410 27.51 11.02 -14.21
CA GLN A 410 28.57 11.83 -13.65
C GLN A 410 28.12 13.29 -13.62
N TRP A 411 27.84 13.81 -12.45
CA TRP A 411 27.53 15.22 -12.28
C TRP A 411 28.78 16.08 -12.41
N GLN A 412 28.58 17.26 -12.98
CA GLN A 412 29.61 18.26 -13.19
C GLN A 412 29.14 19.60 -12.62
N ARG A 413 30.09 20.32 -12.02
CA ARG A 413 29.97 21.72 -11.65
C ARG A 413 30.88 22.53 -12.57
N ASP A 414 30.34 23.53 -13.24
CA ASP A 414 31.10 24.41 -14.14
C ASP A 414 31.96 23.63 -15.16
N ASN A 415 31.39 22.52 -15.66
CA ASN A 415 31.99 21.57 -16.60
C ASN A 415 33.08 20.66 -15.97
N VAL A 416 33.32 20.70 -14.67
CA VAL A 416 34.29 19.85 -13.97
C VAL A 416 33.56 18.73 -13.23
N ASN A 417 34.05 17.50 -13.34
CA ASN A 417 33.45 16.34 -12.66
C ASN A 417 33.46 16.50 -11.14
N ILE A 418 32.32 16.22 -10.51
CA ILE A 418 32.18 16.17 -9.07
C ILE A 418 32.50 14.74 -8.63
N PRO A 419 33.59 14.50 -7.85
CA PRO A 419 33.94 13.16 -7.43
C PRO A 419 32.81 12.46 -6.64
N GLY A 420 32.48 11.21 -7.01
CA GLY A 420 31.46 10.41 -6.34
C GLY A 420 29.99 10.77 -6.64
N ALA A 421 29.75 11.78 -7.47
CA ALA A 421 28.40 12.17 -7.87
C ALA A 421 27.91 11.36 -9.09
N ASN A 422 27.55 10.08 -8.85
CA ASN A 422 27.29 9.09 -9.89
C ASN A 422 25.82 8.60 -9.93
N GLY A 423 24.92 9.27 -9.22
CA GLY A 423 23.48 8.92 -9.19
C GLY A 423 22.64 9.76 -10.15
N GLU A 424 21.36 9.41 -10.29
CA GLU A 424 20.35 10.20 -11.03
C GLU A 424 20.09 11.57 -10.37
N SER A 425 20.55 11.75 -9.15
CA SER A 425 20.47 13.00 -8.42
C SER A 425 21.82 13.37 -7.81
N TYR A 426 22.03 14.66 -7.65
CA TYR A 426 23.16 15.23 -6.92
C TYR A 426 22.67 16.22 -5.88
N THR A 427 23.05 16.02 -4.63
CA THR A 427 22.64 16.88 -3.51
C THR A 427 23.86 17.60 -2.93
N ILE A 428 23.75 18.93 -2.78
CA ILE A 428 24.65 19.74 -1.96
C ILE A 428 23.99 19.85 -0.60
N PRO A 429 24.56 19.28 0.47
CA PRO A 429 23.92 19.24 1.79
C PRO A 429 23.70 20.63 2.41
N ALA A 430 24.56 21.58 2.10
CA ALA A 430 24.45 22.97 2.54
C ALA A 430 25.15 23.87 1.51
N VAL A 431 24.39 24.71 0.81
CA VAL A 431 24.94 25.62 -0.21
C VAL A 431 25.66 26.77 0.46
N GLY A 432 26.82 27.13 -0.08
CA GLY A 432 27.61 28.29 0.37
C GLY A 432 27.51 29.47 -0.59
N GLY A 433 27.91 30.65 -0.17
CA GLY A 433 27.97 31.84 -1.02
C GLY A 433 28.86 31.65 -2.28
N SER A 434 29.86 30.79 -2.20
CA SER A 434 30.71 30.41 -3.34
C SER A 434 30.04 29.52 -4.37
N ASP A 435 28.83 29.00 -4.07
CA ASP A 435 28.05 28.20 -5.01
C ASP A 435 27.12 29.08 -5.88
N ASN A 436 27.01 30.37 -5.56
CA ASN A 436 26.18 31.30 -6.30
C ASN A 436 26.66 31.47 -7.73
N GLY A 437 25.77 31.24 -8.70
CA GLY A 437 26.07 31.31 -10.13
C GLY A 437 26.68 30.02 -10.70
N ALA A 438 27.00 29.02 -9.87
CA ALA A 438 27.53 27.74 -10.34
C ALA A 438 26.52 27.01 -11.25
N GLN A 439 27.04 26.37 -12.29
CA GLN A 439 26.22 25.58 -13.23
C GLN A 439 26.42 24.09 -12.98
N PHE A 440 25.31 23.38 -12.80
CA PHE A 440 25.27 21.93 -12.60
C PHE A 440 24.67 21.25 -13.82
N ARG A 441 25.36 20.21 -14.30
CA ARG A 441 24.88 19.34 -15.38
C ARG A 441 25.27 17.90 -15.12
N VAL A 442 24.65 16.96 -15.78
CA VAL A 442 25.02 15.55 -15.71
C VAL A 442 25.44 15.06 -17.09
N VAL A 443 26.51 14.28 -17.12
CA VAL A 443 26.91 13.45 -18.26
C VAL A 443 26.45 12.04 -17.95
N VAL A 444 25.64 11.46 -18.84
CA VAL A 444 25.19 10.07 -18.74
C VAL A 444 25.87 9.30 -19.86
N ALA A 445 26.54 8.21 -19.52
CA ALA A 445 27.26 7.37 -20.45
C ALA A 445 26.84 5.91 -20.34
N ASN A 446 26.96 5.18 -21.43
CA ASN A 446 26.94 3.72 -21.47
C ASN A 446 28.00 3.22 -22.45
N ALA A 447 28.04 1.90 -22.73
CA ALA A 447 28.98 1.32 -23.69
C ALA A 447 28.81 1.86 -25.13
N PHE A 448 27.75 2.61 -25.43
CA PHE A 448 27.35 3.01 -26.77
C PHE A 448 27.41 4.51 -27.02
N GLY A 449 27.78 5.28 -26.03
CA GLY A 449 27.93 6.72 -26.14
C GLY A 449 27.66 7.46 -24.84
N SER A 450 27.56 8.78 -24.95
CA SER A 450 27.22 9.64 -23.83
C SER A 450 26.27 10.77 -24.26
N ALA A 451 25.47 11.26 -23.34
CA ALA A 451 24.66 12.45 -23.46
C ALA A 451 24.93 13.39 -22.30
N THR A 452 24.90 14.70 -22.58
CA THR A 452 25.09 15.74 -21.57
C THR A 452 23.82 16.54 -21.43
N SER A 453 23.39 16.78 -20.19
CA SER A 453 22.20 17.58 -19.91
C SER A 453 22.45 19.07 -20.19
N ASN A 454 21.36 19.83 -20.26
CA ASN A 454 21.41 21.28 -20.11
C ASN A 454 22.01 21.63 -18.75
N GLY A 455 22.63 22.81 -18.64
CA GLY A 455 23.10 23.35 -17.38
C GLY A 455 21.95 23.92 -16.54
N ALA A 456 21.97 23.68 -15.25
CA ALA A 456 21.08 24.27 -14.25
C ALA A 456 21.89 25.24 -13.39
N THR A 457 21.48 26.48 -13.28
CA THR A 457 22.16 27.50 -12.48
C THR A 457 21.65 27.46 -11.06
N LEU A 458 22.57 27.45 -10.08
CA LEU A 458 22.26 27.62 -8.68
C LEU A 458 22.39 29.09 -8.29
N THR A 459 21.32 29.70 -7.85
CA THR A 459 21.33 31.02 -7.25
C THR A 459 21.25 30.88 -5.74
N VAL A 460 22.26 31.40 -5.05
CA VAL A 460 22.32 31.38 -3.58
C VAL A 460 21.93 32.75 -3.06
N THR A 461 20.87 32.79 -2.26
CA THR A 461 20.44 34.00 -1.57
C THR A 461 21.14 34.14 -0.23
N SER A 462 21.08 35.34 0.37
CA SER A 462 21.62 35.57 1.71
C SER A 462 21.09 34.54 2.69
N PRO A 463 21.89 34.16 3.71
CA PRO A 463 21.45 33.18 4.71
C PRO A 463 20.11 33.60 5.28
N ASN A 464 19.14 32.71 5.16
CA ASN A 464 17.90 32.85 5.90
C ASN A 464 18.16 32.50 7.36
N THR A 465 17.55 33.25 8.28
CA THR A 465 17.60 32.93 9.71
C THR A 465 16.28 32.31 10.14
N ALA A 466 16.35 31.41 11.12
CA ALA A 466 15.14 30.81 11.60
C ALA A 466 14.21 31.86 12.26
N PRO A 467 12.90 31.75 12.05
CA PRO A 467 11.94 32.67 12.66
C PRO A 467 11.88 32.48 14.17
N THR A 468 11.23 33.42 14.85
CA THR A 468 10.94 33.34 16.27
C THR A 468 9.45 33.12 16.47
N ALA A 469 9.05 32.04 17.15
CA ALA A 469 7.68 31.74 17.53
C ALA A 469 7.44 32.11 19.00
N GLN A 470 6.24 32.63 19.30
CA GLN A 470 5.78 32.86 20.68
C GLN A 470 4.33 32.43 20.82
N ILE A 471 3.99 31.69 21.88
CA ILE A 471 2.61 31.40 22.26
C ILE A 471 2.17 32.49 23.24
N ASP A 472 1.21 33.31 22.82
CA ASP A 472 0.68 34.44 23.58
C ASP A 472 -0.46 34.00 24.53
N ALA A 473 -1.27 33.06 24.08
CA ALA A 473 -2.30 32.40 24.87
C ALA A 473 -2.26 30.88 24.67
N PRO A 474 -2.60 30.05 25.66
CA PRO A 474 -2.88 30.45 27.05
C PRO A 474 -1.58 30.83 27.80
N PRO A 475 -1.70 31.59 28.92
CA PRO A 475 -0.54 31.89 29.78
C PRO A 475 0.12 30.62 30.31
N ALA A 476 1.43 30.69 30.63
CA ALA A 476 2.12 29.59 31.29
C ALA A 476 1.46 29.26 32.63
N GLY A 477 1.32 27.96 32.93
CA GLY A 477 0.67 27.50 34.15
C GLY A 477 -0.86 27.57 34.13
N THR A 478 -1.45 27.66 32.94
CA THR A 478 -2.93 27.55 32.80
C THR A 478 -3.40 26.16 33.20
N PHE A 479 -4.45 26.15 34.03
CA PHE A 479 -5.16 24.95 34.44
C PHE A 479 -6.49 24.82 33.68
N TYR A 480 -6.92 23.57 33.47
CA TYR A 480 -8.22 23.28 32.89
C TYR A 480 -9.09 22.39 33.79
N ASN A 481 -10.38 22.39 33.56
CA ASN A 481 -11.32 21.36 33.99
C ASN A 481 -11.86 20.63 32.77
N ALA A 482 -12.31 19.41 32.91
CA ALA A 482 -13.00 18.71 31.84
C ALA A 482 -14.20 19.54 31.32
N GLY A 483 -14.37 19.60 30.02
CA GLY A 483 -15.36 20.44 29.33
C GLY A 483 -14.93 21.87 29.07
N ASP A 484 -13.79 22.35 29.58
CA ASP A 484 -13.30 23.71 29.30
C ASP A 484 -12.82 23.80 27.84
N THR A 485 -13.03 24.98 27.23
CA THR A 485 -12.47 25.33 25.94
C THR A 485 -11.19 26.13 26.13
N ILE A 486 -10.10 25.63 25.61
CA ILE A 486 -8.79 26.28 25.64
C ILE A 486 -8.60 27.04 24.32
N ASN A 487 -8.47 28.35 24.40
CA ASN A 487 -8.10 29.17 23.27
C ASN A 487 -6.58 29.33 23.24
N TYR A 488 -6.00 29.22 22.05
CA TYR A 488 -4.59 29.48 21.85
C TYR A 488 -4.36 30.51 20.76
N SER A 489 -3.30 31.27 20.92
CA SER A 489 -2.84 32.28 19.95
C SER A 489 -1.33 32.45 20.05
N GLY A 490 -0.72 32.92 18.99
CA GLY A 490 0.70 33.15 18.94
C GLY A 490 1.11 34.17 17.91
N THR A 491 2.36 34.59 18.03
CA THR A 491 3.06 35.49 17.12
C THR A 491 4.29 34.82 16.54
N GLY A 492 4.66 35.24 15.34
CA GLY A 492 5.87 34.81 14.67
C GLY A 492 6.53 35.97 13.95
N ALA A 493 7.84 36.06 14.08
CA ALA A 493 8.63 37.08 13.41
C ALA A 493 9.95 36.49 12.89
N ASP A 494 10.40 36.98 11.78
CA ASP A 494 11.67 36.66 11.16
C ASP A 494 12.44 37.93 10.76
N THR A 495 13.76 37.86 10.75
CA THR A 495 14.61 39.01 10.43
C THR A 495 14.47 39.41 8.94
N GLN A 496 14.25 38.45 8.06
CA GLN A 496 14.14 38.66 6.61
C GLN A 496 12.68 38.90 6.19
N ASP A 497 11.76 38.16 6.78
CA ASP A 497 10.34 38.18 6.41
C ASP A 497 9.51 39.15 7.24
N GLY A 498 10.05 39.68 8.36
CA GLY A 498 9.33 40.53 9.29
C GLY A 498 8.29 39.75 10.08
N THR A 499 7.11 40.31 10.27
CA THR A 499 5.96 39.62 10.91
C THR A 499 5.41 38.59 9.99
N LEU A 500 5.38 37.34 10.45
CA LEU A 500 4.95 36.21 9.62
C LEU A 500 3.43 36.18 9.43
N PRO A 501 2.96 35.87 8.20
CA PRO A 501 1.52 35.76 7.90
C PRO A 501 0.92 34.48 8.51
N ALA A 502 -0.42 34.44 8.61
CA ALA A 502 -1.15 33.30 9.19
C ALA A 502 -0.78 31.95 8.53
N GLY A 503 -0.48 31.93 7.23
CA GLY A 503 -0.02 30.73 6.51
C GLY A 503 1.30 30.13 6.99
N ALA A 504 2.09 30.89 7.75
CA ALA A 504 3.35 30.45 8.33
C ALA A 504 3.17 29.64 9.63
N PHE A 505 1.98 29.65 10.22
CA PHE A 505 1.70 29.07 11.53
C PHE A 505 1.14 27.68 11.39
N THR A 506 1.71 26.72 12.11
CA THR A 506 1.18 25.37 12.26
C THR A 506 0.98 25.07 13.73
N TRP A 507 -0.26 24.77 14.07
CA TRP A 507 -0.67 24.38 15.41
C TRP A 507 -0.93 22.89 15.49
N GLN A 508 -0.53 22.28 16.60
CA GLN A 508 -0.83 20.90 16.95
C GLN A 508 -1.10 20.84 18.44
N VAL A 509 -1.99 19.96 18.87
CA VAL A 509 -2.19 19.70 20.31
C VAL A 509 -2.06 18.22 20.54
N ASP A 510 -1.19 17.86 21.46
CA ASP A 510 -0.98 16.49 21.91
C ASP A 510 -1.57 16.30 23.31
N PHE A 511 -2.21 15.17 23.50
CA PHE A 511 -2.65 14.70 24.80
C PHE A 511 -1.62 13.76 25.37
N HIS A 512 -1.10 14.10 26.53
CA HIS A 512 -0.11 13.32 27.26
C HIS A 512 -0.76 12.61 28.43
N HIS A 513 -0.51 11.32 28.57
CA HIS A 513 -0.87 10.54 29.73
C HIS A 513 0.20 9.46 29.99
N ASP A 514 0.48 9.22 31.28
CA ASP A 514 1.53 8.32 31.71
C ASP A 514 2.86 8.55 30.95
N ALA A 515 3.36 7.53 30.22
CA ALA A 515 4.63 7.57 29.50
C ALA A 515 4.44 7.76 27.96
N HIS A 516 3.25 8.04 27.47
CA HIS A 516 2.97 8.14 26.05
C HIS A 516 2.06 9.33 25.69
N THR A 517 1.97 9.58 24.39
CA THR A 517 1.33 10.77 23.83
C THR A 517 0.42 10.38 22.68
N HIS A 518 -0.74 11.02 22.60
CA HIS A 518 -1.67 10.89 21.49
C HIS A 518 -1.89 12.24 20.81
N PRO A 519 -1.94 12.31 19.47
CA PRO A 519 -2.41 13.51 18.79
C PRO A 519 -3.87 13.80 19.19
N PHE A 520 -4.14 15.02 19.66
CA PHE A 520 -5.48 15.47 20.04
C PHE A 520 -6.08 16.40 18.98
N VAL A 521 -5.34 17.43 18.62
CA VAL A 521 -5.63 18.23 17.44
C VAL A 521 -4.50 18.00 16.44
N PRO A 522 -4.80 17.45 15.25
CA PRO A 522 -3.79 17.22 14.24
C PRO A 522 -3.16 18.55 13.80
N ALA A 523 -1.94 18.48 13.29
CA ALA A 523 -1.24 19.65 12.79
C ALA A 523 -2.08 20.39 11.74
N THR A 524 -2.38 21.67 11.99
CA THR A 524 -3.22 22.53 11.16
C THR A 524 -2.51 23.84 10.90
N THR A 525 -2.37 24.19 9.63
CA THR A 525 -1.68 25.41 9.18
C THR A 525 -2.69 26.47 8.72
N GLY A 526 -2.34 27.74 8.85
CA GLY A 526 -3.08 28.84 8.23
C GLY A 526 -3.80 29.77 9.19
N ALA A 527 -3.59 29.64 10.50
CA ALA A 527 -4.22 30.51 11.51
C ALA A 527 -3.22 30.91 12.59
N THR A 528 -3.32 32.14 13.09
CA THR A 528 -2.53 32.66 14.23
C THR A 528 -3.15 32.30 15.58
N SER A 529 -4.35 31.74 15.58
CA SER A 529 -5.09 31.34 16.79
C SER A 529 -6.07 30.23 16.50
N GLY A 530 -6.50 29.54 17.54
CA GLY A 530 -7.51 28.51 17.48
C GLY A 530 -8.02 28.13 18.87
N SER A 531 -8.80 27.07 18.94
CA SER A 531 -9.29 26.54 20.21
C SER A 531 -9.54 25.03 20.12
N PHE A 532 -9.54 24.40 21.27
CA PHE A 532 -10.01 23.03 21.43
C PHE A 532 -10.77 22.87 22.74
N THR A 533 -11.67 21.91 22.79
CA THR A 533 -12.46 21.62 24.00
C THR A 533 -11.96 20.34 24.64
N ILE A 534 -11.69 20.41 25.93
CA ILE A 534 -11.29 19.26 26.74
C ILE A 534 -12.48 18.31 26.88
N PRO A 535 -12.36 17.03 26.52
CA PRO A 535 -13.44 16.08 26.73
C PRO A 535 -13.84 15.96 28.22
N ALA A 536 -15.12 15.83 28.46
CA ALA A 536 -15.62 15.53 29.80
C ALA A 536 -15.75 14.03 30.08
N THR A 537 -15.46 13.20 29.08
CA THR A 537 -15.49 11.74 29.17
C THR A 537 -14.25 11.16 28.47
N GLY A 538 -13.85 9.94 28.79
CA GLY A 538 -12.71 9.24 28.19
C GLY A 538 -11.62 8.93 29.21
N GLU A 539 -10.42 9.46 29.01
CA GLU A 539 -9.29 9.23 29.93
C GLU A 539 -9.57 9.84 31.30
N THR A 540 -9.49 9.01 32.33
CA THR A 540 -9.84 9.38 33.70
C THR A 540 -8.64 9.57 34.63
N ALA A 541 -7.43 9.26 34.16
CA ALA A 541 -6.20 9.48 34.90
C ALA A 541 -5.99 10.97 35.20
N ALA A 542 -5.41 11.28 36.36
CA ALA A 542 -5.14 12.65 36.76
C ALA A 542 -3.76 13.16 36.31
N ASN A 543 -2.84 12.24 35.94
CA ASN A 543 -1.49 12.56 35.48
C ASN A 543 -1.47 12.82 33.95
N VAL A 544 -2.32 13.69 33.49
CA VAL A 544 -2.55 14.00 32.09
C VAL A 544 -2.34 15.50 31.84
N PHE A 545 -1.96 15.87 30.65
CA PHE A 545 -1.92 17.28 30.23
C PHE A 545 -2.04 17.39 28.71
N TYR A 546 -2.40 18.58 28.24
CA TYR A 546 -2.37 18.90 26.81
C TYR A 546 -1.18 19.80 26.52
N ARG A 547 -0.41 19.42 25.48
CA ARG A 547 0.69 20.25 24.98
C ARG A 547 0.29 20.89 23.66
N ILE A 548 0.23 22.21 23.67
CA ILE A 548 -0.03 23.01 22.48
C ILE A 548 1.33 23.31 21.84
N HIS A 549 1.53 22.89 20.62
CA HIS A 549 2.71 23.20 19.82
C HIS A 549 2.36 24.30 18.83
N LEU A 550 3.24 25.29 18.74
CA LEU A 550 3.28 26.26 17.65
C LEU A 550 4.59 26.10 16.91
N THR A 551 4.49 25.76 15.65
CA THR A 551 5.61 25.85 14.71
C THR A 551 5.34 27.00 13.76
N VAL A 552 6.30 27.91 13.63
CA VAL A 552 6.28 28.94 12.58
C VAL A 552 7.36 28.64 11.56
N THR A 553 7.03 28.85 10.29
CA THR A 553 7.91 28.61 9.14
C THR A 553 8.08 29.90 8.36
N ASP A 554 9.31 30.28 8.08
CA ASP A 554 9.63 31.47 7.27
C ASP A 554 9.43 31.16 5.76
N SER A 555 9.64 32.16 4.91
CA SER A 555 9.55 32.01 3.46
C SER A 555 10.66 31.13 2.87
N GLY A 556 11.75 30.94 3.59
CA GLY A 556 12.89 30.06 3.24
C GLY A 556 12.73 28.63 3.73
N GLY A 557 11.69 28.35 4.53
CA GLY A 557 11.41 27.01 5.05
C GLY A 557 12.08 26.68 6.38
N LEU A 558 12.77 27.63 7.04
CA LEU A 558 13.27 27.44 8.40
C LEU A 558 12.11 27.53 9.38
N THR A 559 12.21 26.78 10.46
CA THR A 559 11.15 26.67 11.45
C THR A 559 11.63 26.97 12.85
N HIS A 560 10.73 27.49 13.66
CA HIS A 560 10.89 27.52 15.11
C HIS A 560 9.64 26.98 15.78
N THR A 561 9.84 26.04 16.70
CA THR A 561 8.72 25.42 17.43
C THR A 561 8.82 25.76 18.90
N VAL A 562 7.72 26.20 19.47
CA VAL A 562 7.53 26.39 20.90
C VAL A 562 6.32 25.59 21.36
N PHE A 563 6.23 25.32 22.65
CA PHE A 563 5.08 24.63 23.21
C PHE A 563 4.57 25.28 24.48
N ARG A 564 3.32 24.97 24.82
CA ARG A 564 2.64 25.39 26.03
C ARG A 564 1.85 24.20 26.60
N ASP A 565 2.16 23.86 27.83
CA ASP A 565 1.39 22.84 28.55
C ASP A 565 0.23 23.48 29.29
N VAL A 566 -0.93 22.85 29.22
CA VAL A 566 -2.10 23.12 30.06
C VAL A 566 -2.38 21.89 30.88
N THR A 567 -2.47 22.05 32.18
CA THR A 567 -2.55 20.96 33.15
C THR A 567 -3.92 20.88 33.79
N PRO A 568 -4.38 19.71 34.27
CA PRO A 568 -5.68 19.63 34.88
C PRO A 568 -5.72 20.24 36.28
N ARG A 569 -6.85 20.78 36.65
CA ARG A 569 -7.23 20.89 38.07
C ARG A 569 -7.68 19.51 38.53
N THR A 570 -7.19 19.08 39.65
CA THR A 570 -7.51 17.75 40.19
C THR A 570 -8.14 17.85 41.55
N SER A 571 -8.98 16.91 41.90
CA SER A 571 -9.50 16.66 43.24
C SER A 571 -9.59 15.19 43.51
N VAL A 572 -9.58 14.79 44.77
CA VAL A 572 -9.65 13.41 45.19
C VAL A 572 -11.10 12.98 45.36
N VAL A 573 -11.48 11.92 44.66
CA VAL A 573 -12.74 11.20 44.93
C VAL A 573 -12.41 10.04 45.85
N THR A 574 -13.10 10.01 46.97
CA THR A 574 -13.03 8.93 47.95
C THR A 574 -14.32 8.12 47.91
N LEU A 575 -14.22 6.82 47.80
CA LEU A 575 -15.36 5.91 47.82
C LEU A 575 -15.41 5.17 49.18
N GLN A 576 -16.53 5.26 49.86
CA GLN A 576 -16.76 4.59 51.13
C GLN A 576 -18.04 3.77 51.11
N THR A 577 -18.14 2.82 52.05
CA THR A 577 -19.34 2.03 52.25
C THR A 577 -19.80 2.09 53.71
N SER A 578 -21.11 2.03 53.90
CA SER A 578 -21.71 1.91 55.23
C SER A 578 -22.72 0.75 55.23
N PRO A 579 -22.36 -0.43 55.82
CA PRO A 579 -21.16 -0.69 56.63
C PRO A 579 -19.87 -0.73 55.80
N ALA A 580 -18.74 -0.51 56.46
CA ALA A 580 -17.41 -0.58 55.85
C ALA A 580 -17.06 -1.97 55.30
N ASN A 581 -16.10 -2.01 54.36
CA ASN A 581 -15.55 -3.23 53.72
C ASN A 581 -16.47 -3.90 52.67
N LEU A 582 -17.48 -3.25 52.16
CA LEU A 582 -18.20 -3.67 50.96
C LEU A 582 -17.49 -3.15 49.73
N GLN A 583 -17.89 -3.65 48.57
CA GLN A 583 -17.33 -3.24 47.27
C GLN A 583 -18.24 -2.21 46.59
N VAL A 584 -17.63 -1.23 46.02
CA VAL A 584 -18.24 -0.30 45.08
C VAL A 584 -17.56 -0.37 43.70
N THR A 585 -18.06 0.27 42.72
CA THR A 585 -17.38 0.37 41.41
C THR A 585 -17.16 1.82 41.03
N LEU A 586 -16.03 2.07 40.37
CA LEU A 586 -15.74 3.30 39.68
C LEU A 586 -15.51 2.96 38.22
N ASP A 587 -16.33 3.51 37.34
CA ASP A 587 -16.35 3.19 35.90
C ASP A 587 -16.48 1.69 35.62
N GLY A 588 -17.33 1.03 36.40
CA GLY A 588 -17.56 -0.41 36.30
C GLY A 588 -16.44 -1.29 36.87
N GLN A 589 -15.33 -0.71 37.34
CA GLN A 589 -14.23 -1.47 37.96
C GLN A 589 -14.45 -1.56 39.46
N PRO A 590 -14.33 -2.78 40.06
CA PRO A 590 -14.45 -2.98 41.49
C PRO A 590 -13.40 -2.17 42.27
N ARG A 591 -13.85 -1.52 43.35
CA ARG A 591 -13.01 -0.77 44.29
C ARG A 591 -13.35 -1.19 45.72
N ALA A 592 -12.33 -1.22 46.57
CA ALA A 592 -12.51 -1.48 47.99
C ALA A 592 -13.07 -0.22 48.69
N ASP A 593 -13.71 -0.43 49.81
CA ASP A 593 -14.06 0.62 50.74
C ASP A 593 -12.84 1.46 51.15
N GLY A 594 -12.98 2.78 51.17
CA GLY A 594 -11.89 3.74 51.39
C GLY A 594 -11.01 4.02 50.20
N TYR A 595 -11.34 3.52 49.00
CA TYR A 595 -10.57 3.79 47.80
C TYR A 595 -10.51 5.30 47.48
N GLN A 596 -9.31 5.78 47.17
CA GLN A 596 -9.06 7.16 46.85
C GLN A 596 -8.36 7.27 45.51
N GLU A 597 -8.82 8.16 44.66
CA GLU A 597 -8.22 8.41 43.38
C GLU A 597 -8.26 9.91 43.05
N PRO A 598 -7.10 10.53 42.66
CA PRO A 598 -7.09 11.86 42.13
C PRO A 598 -7.73 11.84 40.73
N ASN A 599 -8.61 12.78 40.45
CA ASN A 599 -9.37 12.88 39.21
C ASN A 599 -9.32 14.29 38.66
N VAL A 600 -9.44 14.43 37.36
CA VAL A 600 -9.60 15.74 36.71
C VAL A 600 -10.98 16.31 37.07
N VAL A 601 -11.00 17.55 37.56
CA VAL A 601 -12.25 18.25 37.94
C VAL A 601 -13.20 18.31 36.73
N ARG A 602 -14.49 18.05 36.97
CA ARG A 602 -15.59 17.92 36.00
C ARG A 602 -15.52 16.76 35.05
N MET A 603 -14.51 15.88 35.15
CA MET A 603 -14.52 14.64 34.40
C MET A 603 -15.72 13.79 34.83
N GLN A 604 -16.44 13.24 33.87
CA GLN A 604 -17.54 12.34 34.14
C GLN A 604 -17.01 10.98 34.56
N ARG A 605 -17.47 10.52 35.71
CA ARG A 605 -17.18 9.18 36.25
C ARG A 605 -18.50 8.48 36.56
N THR A 606 -18.48 7.18 36.56
CA THR A 606 -19.65 6.38 36.89
C THR A 606 -19.43 5.70 38.25
N LEU A 607 -20.18 6.13 39.23
CA LEU A 607 -20.28 5.41 40.51
C LEU A 607 -21.22 4.25 40.37
N GLY A 608 -20.90 3.13 41.02
CA GLY A 608 -21.75 1.96 41.02
C GLY A 608 -21.58 1.13 42.29
N VAL A 609 -22.55 0.33 42.59
CA VAL A 609 -22.50 -0.65 43.71
C VAL A 609 -22.80 -2.04 43.18
N VAL A 610 -22.11 -3.03 43.74
CA VAL A 610 -22.51 -4.44 43.61
C VAL A 610 -23.58 -4.68 44.67
N SER A 611 -24.78 -5.06 44.28
CA SER A 611 -25.87 -5.30 45.21
C SER A 611 -26.76 -6.43 44.71
N PRO A 612 -27.05 -7.45 45.55
CA PRO A 612 -26.62 -7.61 46.95
C PRO A 612 -25.14 -8.02 47.11
N GLN A 613 -24.55 -7.72 48.28
CA GLN A 613 -23.23 -8.19 48.69
C GLN A 613 -23.32 -8.90 50.05
N THR A 614 -22.46 -9.88 50.27
CA THR A 614 -22.39 -10.59 51.56
C THR A 614 -21.05 -10.28 52.25
N LEU A 615 -21.14 -9.78 53.47
CA LEU A 615 -19.98 -9.52 54.33
C LEU A 615 -20.21 -10.21 55.68
N ASN A 616 -19.28 -11.04 56.12
CA ASN A 616 -19.34 -11.80 57.38
C ASN A 616 -20.67 -12.57 57.56
N GLY A 617 -21.21 -13.15 56.47
CA GLY A 617 -22.45 -13.91 56.46
C GLY A 617 -23.74 -13.09 56.46
N VAL A 618 -23.65 -11.73 56.42
CA VAL A 618 -24.80 -10.82 56.35
C VAL A 618 -24.90 -10.29 54.91
N THR A 619 -26.09 -10.36 54.32
CA THR A 619 -26.38 -9.81 52.99
C THR A 619 -26.84 -8.36 53.10
N TYR A 620 -26.16 -7.50 52.38
CA TYR A 620 -26.45 -6.08 52.30
C TYR A 620 -27.00 -5.74 50.92
N ASN A 621 -28.05 -4.92 50.89
CA ASN A 621 -28.63 -4.36 49.69
C ASN A 621 -28.36 -2.86 49.64
N PHE A 622 -28.13 -2.34 48.45
CA PHE A 622 -27.96 -0.91 48.27
C PHE A 622 -29.22 -0.14 48.66
N VAL A 623 -29.04 0.96 49.36
CA VAL A 623 -30.13 1.87 49.80
C VAL A 623 -29.99 3.23 49.09
N SER A 624 -28.85 3.88 49.27
CA SER A 624 -28.59 5.18 48.68
C SER A 624 -27.10 5.50 48.64
N TRP A 625 -26.71 6.33 47.74
CA TRP A 625 -25.45 7.06 47.81
C TRP A 625 -25.61 8.36 48.63
N SER A 626 -24.51 8.88 49.16
CA SER A 626 -24.49 10.12 49.93
C SER A 626 -24.90 11.37 49.10
N ASP A 627 -24.85 11.31 47.78
CA ASP A 627 -25.34 12.35 46.85
C ASP A 627 -26.76 12.08 46.35
N ASN A 628 -27.43 11.06 46.86
CA ASN A 628 -28.76 10.58 46.46
C ASN A 628 -28.83 10.04 45.02
N GLY A 629 -27.70 9.66 44.43
CA GLY A 629 -27.64 9.03 43.10
C GLY A 629 -28.24 7.64 43.10
N ALA A 630 -28.62 7.15 41.92
CA ALA A 630 -29.05 5.76 41.71
C ALA A 630 -27.91 4.77 42.02
N ALA A 631 -28.21 3.48 42.16
CA ALA A 631 -27.20 2.44 42.40
C ALA A 631 -26.01 2.50 41.44
N THR A 632 -26.29 2.84 40.19
CA THR A 632 -25.27 3.22 39.19
C THR A 632 -25.68 4.56 38.59
N HIS A 633 -24.80 5.53 38.65
CA HIS A 633 -25.06 6.87 38.10
C HIS A 633 -23.76 7.60 37.78
N ASN A 634 -23.88 8.61 36.93
CA ASN A 634 -22.74 9.45 36.58
C ASN A 634 -22.62 10.62 37.53
N ILE A 635 -21.40 10.93 37.90
CA ILE A 635 -21.01 12.16 38.58
C ILE A 635 -20.06 12.97 37.69
N ASN A 636 -20.07 14.29 37.84
CA ASN A 636 -18.98 15.13 37.38
C ASN A 636 -18.06 15.38 38.57
N VAL A 637 -16.79 15.04 38.47
CA VAL A 637 -15.82 15.21 39.57
C VAL A 637 -15.88 16.62 40.14
N PRO A 638 -16.16 16.77 41.46
CA PRO A 638 -16.25 18.08 42.10
C PRO A 638 -14.91 18.80 42.12
N ALA A 639 -14.95 20.15 42.30
CA ALA A 639 -13.74 20.97 42.39
C ALA A 639 -12.96 20.78 43.72
N ALA A 640 -13.61 20.26 44.74
CA ALA A 640 -13.00 19.95 46.04
C ALA A 640 -12.98 18.44 46.24
N ASP A 641 -12.06 17.98 47.05
CA ASP A 641 -11.99 16.56 47.49
C ASP A 641 -13.34 16.15 48.07
N THR A 642 -13.86 15.05 47.59
CA THR A 642 -15.24 14.65 47.91
C THR A 642 -15.29 13.13 48.23
N THR A 643 -16.03 12.82 49.27
CA THR A 643 -16.31 11.43 49.66
C THR A 643 -17.73 11.05 49.25
N TYR A 644 -17.87 9.95 48.52
CA TYR A 644 -19.14 9.31 48.20
C TYR A 644 -19.29 8.05 49.03
N THR A 645 -20.37 7.95 49.78
CA THR A 645 -20.64 6.80 50.63
C THR A 645 -21.88 6.07 50.13
N ALA A 646 -21.76 4.76 49.92
CA ALA A 646 -22.84 3.88 49.49
C ALA A 646 -23.41 3.09 50.69
#